data_983ccdef08daa151b2270d36ada709b6
#
_entry.id   983ccdef08daa151b2270d36ada709b6
#
_cell.length_a   1.000
_cell.length_b   1.000
_cell.length_c   1.000
_cell.angle_alpha   90.00
_cell.angle_beta   90.00
_cell.angle_gamma   90.00
#
_symmetry.space_group_name_H-M   'P 1'
#
loop_
_entity.id
_entity.type
_entity.pdbx_description
1 polymer ?
#
loop_
_entity_poly.entity_id
_entity_poly.type
_entity_poly.pdbx_seq_one_letter_code
_entity_poly.pdbx_strand_id
1 'polypeptide(L)'
;MRTIYAGRVTSDSVGADIPQPAGYRYTAAMAGDIERRWQQLWSERHAYEAPNPVGPLAGDLSAFDGGGPQAADKLFVQDMFPYPSGAGLHVGHPLGFIASDVFARYQRMTGRNVLHTMGFDSFGLPAEQYAVQTGTHPRTTTEANIERYLAQIRQLGLGHDERRRVATTDVEFYRWTQWIFLQIYNAWYDDAQGKARRIGELVDEFASGARSLEDGRAWADLTPTERNEVIDGYRLVYQSDSLVNWCPGLGTVLANEEVTADGRSDRGNFPVFRKHLRQWMMRITAYSDRLLDDLDLLDWPEKVKTMQRNWIGRSRGAQVAFPVPGTDHLIEVFTTRPDTLCGATYMVLSPEHPLVDDLTAAAWPDGVDSRWTAGATSPADAVKAYRAAIAAKSDLERQENKEKTGVFTGTYATNPVNGEQIPVFIADYVLMGYGTGAIMAVPAHDGRDYEFATVFGLPIVEVIGSEQGVATEAFTGDGPLVNSSFLDGLAVDDAKARIISWLEEQGKGTGTVQYKLRDWLFARQRYWGEPFPIVYDADGNAHALPESMLPVELPEVDDYAPVSFDPDDADSEPSPPLAKATDWMTVELDLGDGVQTYTRDANVMPQWAGSSWYQLRYIDPTNAEEFCAKENEAYWMGPRPALHGPDDPGGLDLYIGGVEHAVLHLLYSRFWHKVLFDLGYVTSREPYRKLFNQGMIQAYAYTDSRGIYVPADEVTERDGAYFHNGEPVRQEYGKMGKSLKNSVAPDDIC
;
A
#
# COMPACT_ATOMS: atom_id res chain seq x y z
N MET A 1 -14.31 -31.95 2.83
CA MET A 1 -13.90 -31.08 3.94
C MET A 1 -14.87 -31.33 5.09
N ARG A 2 -14.39 -31.93 6.18
CA ARG A 2 -15.26 -32.25 7.34
C ARG A 2 -15.16 -31.07 8.32
N THR A 3 -16.29 -30.46 8.60
CA THR A 3 -16.50 -29.43 9.60
C THR A 3 -16.20 -30.00 10.98
N ILE A 4 -15.23 -29.44 11.70
CA ILE A 4 -14.98 -29.78 13.10
C ILE A 4 -15.95 -28.93 13.93
N TYR A 5 -16.97 -29.57 14.49
CA TYR A 5 -17.86 -28.99 15.49
C TYR A 5 -17.14 -28.98 16.85
N ALA A 6 -16.91 -27.81 17.41
CA ALA A 6 -16.62 -27.68 18.82
C ALA A 6 -17.93 -27.78 19.62
N GLY A 7 -18.38 -29.02 19.83
CA GLY A 7 -19.44 -29.31 20.78
C GLY A 7 -18.82 -29.68 22.13
N ARG A 8 -19.25 -29.07 23.24
CA ARG A 8 -18.97 -29.52 24.58
C ARG A 8 -19.24 -31.02 24.66
N VAL A 9 -18.21 -31.85 24.82
CA VAL A 9 -18.35 -33.25 25.14
C VAL A 9 -18.75 -33.35 26.60
N THR A 10 -20.03 -33.50 26.86
CA THR A 10 -20.49 -34.03 28.17
C THR A 10 -20.06 -35.52 28.24
N SER A 11 -19.23 -35.83 29.22
CA SER A 11 -18.75 -37.15 29.51
C SER A 11 -19.88 -38.02 30.10
N ASP A 12 -20.67 -38.64 29.24
CA ASP A 12 -21.47 -39.80 29.63
C ASP A 12 -21.44 -40.84 28.50
N SER A 13 -20.38 -41.65 28.47
CA SER A 13 -20.42 -42.96 27.82
C SER A 13 -19.60 -43.97 28.64
N VAL A 14 -20.31 -44.96 29.13
CA VAL A 14 -19.85 -46.13 29.84
C VAL A 14 -18.81 -46.86 28.99
N GLY A 15 -17.55 -46.69 29.32
CA GLY A 15 -16.44 -47.55 28.87
C GLY A 15 -15.87 -48.26 30.08
N ALA A 16 -15.77 -49.61 30.04
CA ALA A 16 -15.31 -50.45 31.13
C ALA A 16 -13.98 -49.94 31.72
N ASP A 17 -13.99 -49.71 33.03
CA ASP A 17 -12.82 -49.40 33.85
C ASP A 17 -11.78 -50.54 33.74
N ILE A 18 -10.78 -50.34 32.92
CA ILE A 18 -9.48 -51.03 33.04
C ILE A 18 -8.67 -50.17 33.99
N PRO A 19 -8.34 -50.59 35.22
CA PRO A 19 -7.54 -49.79 36.12
C PRO A 19 -6.13 -49.66 35.53
N GLN A 20 -5.84 -48.51 34.96
CA GLN A 20 -4.46 -48.15 34.62
C GLN A 20 -3.72 -47.77 35.91
N PRO A 21 -2.46 -48.20 36.10
CA PRO A 21 -1.66 -47.78 37.25
C PRO A 21 -1.58 -46.25 37.26
N ALA A 22 -1.88 -45.64 38.38
CA ALA A 22 -2.01 -44.18 38.55
C ALA A 22 -0.75 -43.36 38.21
N GLY A 23 0.35 -44.01 37.85
CA GLY A 23 1.62 -43.35 37.48
C GLY A 23 1.87 -43.09 36.00
N TYR A 24 1.01 -43.57 35.09
CA TYR A 24 1.25 -43.49 33.62
C TYR A 24 0.25 -42.66 32.82
N ARG A 25 -0.64 -41.98 33.50
CA ARG A 25 -1.58 -41.11 32.80
C ARG A 25 -0.91 -39.78 32.43
N TYR A 26 -0.83 -39.51 31.13
CA TYR A 26 -0.38 -38.19 30.63
C TYR A 26 -1.37 -37.13 31.06
N THR A 27 -0.92 -36.12 31.79
CA THR A 27 -1.75 -35.02 32.32
C THR A 27 -1.21 -33.67 31.82
N ALA A 28 -2.02 -32.61 31.84
CA ALA A 28 -1.60 -31.27 31.48
C ALA A 28 -0.40 -30.80 32.35
N ALA A 29 -0.39 -31.13 33.67
CA ALA A 29 0.74 -30.82 34.55
C ALA A 29 2.04 -31.53 34.11
N MET A 30 1.96 -32.82 33.75
CA MET A 30 3.13 -33.57 33.25
C MET A 30 3.57 -33.01 31.89
N ALA A 31 2.65 -32.65 31.00
CA ALA A 31 2.97 -32.00 29.73
C ALA A 31 3.75 -30.68 29.97
N GLY A 32 3.23 -29.78 30.78
CA GLY A 32 3.87 -28.53 31.09
C GLY A 32 5.25 -28.67 31.77
N ASP A 33 5.47 -29.71 32.60
CA ASP A 33 6.79 -29.98 33.20
C ASP A 33 7.80 -30.45 32.14
N ILE A 34 7.38 -31.32 31.20
CA ILE A 34 8.20 -31.77 30.08
C ILE A 34 8.56 -30.59 29.18
N GLU A 35 7.59 -29.78 28.79
CA GLU A 35 7.77 -28.66 27.91
C GLU A 35 8.74 -27.64 28.50
N ARG A 36 8.55 -27.19 29.73
CA ARG A 36 9.46 -26.25 30.41
C ARG A 36 10.89 -26.78 30.48
N ARG A 37 11.06 -28.08 30.79
CA ARG A 37 12.39 -28.72 30.85
C ARG A 37 13.07 -28.72 29.50
N TRP A 38 12.34 -29.01 28.41
CA TRP A 38 12.93 -29.04 27.07
C TRP A 38 13.20 -27.63 26.54
N GLN A 39 12.35 -26.66 26.78
CA GLN A 39 12.58 -25.25 26.41
C GLN A 39 13.85 -24.72 27.09
N GLN A 40 14.01 -24.98 28.38
CA GLN A 40 15.24 -24.64 29.10
C GLN A 40 16.48 -25.29 28.48
N LEU A 41 16.40 -26.59 28.18
CA LEU A 41 17.51 -27.34 27.58
C LEU A 41 17.87 -26.82 26.19
N TRP A 42 16.86 -26.43 25.37
CA TRP A 42 17.11 -25.86 24.06
C TRP A 42 17.79 -24.49 24.15
N SER A 43 17.40 -23.67 25.10
CA SER A 43 18.06 -22.39 25.37
C SER A 43 19.51 -22.57 25.82
N GLU A 44 19.75 -23.46 26.80
CA GLU A 44 21.10 -23.79 27.31
C GLU A 44 22.03 -24.37 26.22
N ARG A 45 21.47 -25.09 25.25
CA ARG A 45 22.23 -25.74 24.17
C ARG A 45 22.28 -24.90 22.88
N HIS A 46 21.72 -23.70 22.90
CA HIS A 46 21.68 -22.81 21.72
C HIS A 46 21.07 -23.52 20.48
N ALA A 47 20.02 -24.35 20.70
CA ALA A 47 19.53 -25.33 19.73
C ALA A 47 18.93 -24.69 18.47
N TYR A 48 18.51 -23.41 18.54
CA TYR A 48 17.88 -22.68 17.44
C TYR A 48 18.72 -21.52 16.91
N GLU A 49 19.91 -21.32 17.46
CA GLU A 49 20.81 -20.26 17.03
C GLU A 49 21.40 -20.56 15.66
N ALA A 50 21.37 -19.58 14.76
CA ALA A 50 21.91 -19.69 13.42
C ALA A 50 23.15 -18.78 13.30
N PRO A 51 24.34 -19.34 13.02
CA PRO A 51 25.55 -18.54 12.86
C PRO A 51 25.54 -17.73 11.56
N ASN A 52 26.07 -16.51 11.64
CA ASN A 52 26.40 -15.65 10.49
C ASN A 52 27.85 -15.89 10.01
N PRO A 53 28.19 -15.48 8.77
CA PRO A 53 29.58 -15.40 8.31
C PRO A 53 30.45 -14.43 9.11
N VAL A 54 29.92 -13.25 9.44
CA VAL A 54 30.67 -12.18 10.10
C VAL A 54 29.87 -11.51 11.22
N GLY A 55 30.55 -10.69 12.04
CA GLY A 55 29.93 -9.85 13.06
C GLY A 55 29.62 -10.55 14.38
N PRO A 56 28.81 -9.94 15.26
CA PRO A 56 28.55 -10.45 16.61
C PRO A 56 27.88 -11.81 16.67
N LEU A 57 27.13 -12.20 15.62
CA LEU A 57 26.47 -13.49 15.50
C LEU A 57 27.25 -14.47 14.61
N ALA A 58 28.51 -14.17 14.30
CA ALA A 58 29.38 -15.08 13.56
C ALA A 58 29.62 -16.39 14.32
N GLY A 59 29.75 -17.48 13.58
CA GLY A 59 30.06 -18.79 14.15
C GLY A 59 30.70 -19.75 13.16
N ASP A 60 30.95 -20.99 13.60
CA ASP A 60 31.54 -22.01 12.75
C ASP A 60 30.55 -22.48 11.67
N LEU A 61 30.85 -22.13 10.43
CA LEU A 61 30.06 -22.53 9.24
C LEU A 61 30.70 -23.73 8.49
N SER A 62 31.75 -24.36 9.03
CA SER A 62 32.44 -25.46 8.36
C SER A 62 31.55 -26.68 8.09
N ALA A 63 30.49 -26.84 8.89
CA ALA A 63 29.46 -27.87 8.68
C ALA A 63 28.43 -27.52 7.60
N PHE A 64 28.44 -26.30 7.02
CA PHE A 64 27.45 -25.73 6.12
C PHE A 64 28.10 -25.15 4.85
N ASP A 65 28.76 -25.96 4.05
CA ASP A 65 29.42 -25.53 2.80
C ASP A 65 30.38 -24.32 2.96
N GLY A 66 30.95 -24.13 4.14
CA GLY A 66 31.95 -23.08 4.41
C GLY A 66 31.39 -21.65 4.44
N GLY A 67 30.08 -21.46 4.48
CA GLY A 67 29.47 -20.16 4.71
C GLY A 67 29.52 -19.16 3.54
N GLY A 68 29.80 -19.63 2.32
CA GLY A 68 29.78 -18.77 1.14
C GLY A 68 28.36 -18.41 0.69
N PRO A 69 28.17 -17.35 -0.11
CA PRO A 69 26.86 -16.91 -0.58
C PRO A 69 26.12 -17.96 -1.44
N GLN A 70 26.85 -18.96 -1.97
CA GLN A 70 26.30 -20.07 -2.74
C GLN A 70 26.01 -21.33 -1.90
N ALA A 71 26.12 -21.24 -0.56
CA ALA A 71 25.89 -22.39 0.33
C ALA A 71 24.49 -22.99 0.11
N ALA A 72 24.46 -24.31 -0.16
CA ALA A 72 23.21 -25.05 -0.35
C ALA A 72 22.53 -25.38 0.99
N ASP A 73 23.31 -25.43 2.06
CA ASP A 73 22.88 -25.91 3.39
C ASP A 73 22.32 -24.80 4.29
N LYS A 74 22.10 -23.59 3.77
CA LYS A 74 21.43 -22.53 4.51
C LYS A 74 19.96 -22.42 4.13
N LEU A 75 19.13 -21.96 5.07
CA LEU A 75 17.72 -21.70 4.84
C LEU A 75 17.24 -20.55 5.73
N PHE A 76 16.69 -19.50 5.14
CA PHE A 76 16.03 -18.42 5.86
C PHE A 76 14.51 -18.58 5.74
N VAL A 77 13.88 -18.90 6.87
CA VAL A 77 12.42 -19.03 7.02
C VAL A 77 11.92 -17.89 7.90
N GLN A 78 10.86 -17.24 7.47
CA GLN A 78 10.31 -16.11 8.20
C GLN A 78 8.78 -16.08 8.11
N ASP A 79 8.13 -15.90 9.27
CA ASP A 79 6.72 -15.52 9.35
C ASP A 79 6.60 -13.99 9.31
N MET A 80 5.50 -13.49 8.77
CA MET A 80 5.15 -12.08 8.96
C MET A 80 4.98 -11.81 10.45
N PHE A 81 5.72 -10.82 10.95
CA PHE A 81 5.71 -10.53 12.38
C PHE A 81 4.39 -9.89 12.83
N PRO A 82 3.92 -10.23 14.04
CA PRO A 82 2.63 -9.74 14.51
C PRO A 82 2.72 -8.31 15.04
N TYR A 83 1.57 -7.62 14.99
CA TYR A 83 1.35 -6.40 15.75
C TYR A 83 1.01 -6.76 17.23
N PRO A 84 1.79 -6.29 18.24
CA PRO A 84 1.59 -6.66 19.64
C PRO A 84 0.42 -5.89 20.26
N SER A 85 -0.80 -6.34 20.04
CA SER A 85 -2.00 -5.76 20.64
C SER A 85 -2.31 -6.34 22.02
N GLY A 86 -3.00 -5.59 22.89
CA GLY A 86 -3.25 -5.94 24.31
C GLY A 86 -3.96 -7.27 24.57
N ALA A 87 -4.71 -7.79 23.58
CA ALA A 87 -5.38 -9.09 23.72
C ALA A 87 -4.43 -10.30 23.58
N GLY A 88 -3.14 -10.10 23.26
CA GLY A 88 -2.21 -11.20 23.00
C GLY A 88 -2.42 -11.85 21.62
N LEU A 89 -1.84 -13.06 21.42
CA LEU A 89 -2.09 -13.87 20.24
C LEU A 89 -3.54 -14.38 20.21
N HIS A 90 -4.07 -14.57 19.02
CA HIS A 90 -5.27 -15.39 18.79
C HIS A 90 -4.87 -16.65 18.01
N VAL A 91 -5.72 -17.68 18.03
CA VAL A 91 -5.43 -18.99 17.41
C VAL A 91 -5.12 -18.93 15.91
N GLY A 92 -5.38 -17.84 15.23
CA GLY A 92 -4.97 -17.61 13.84
C GLY A 92 -3.46 -17.46 13.66
N HIS A 93 -2.74 -16.92 14.65
CA HIS A 93 -1.28 -16.78 14.59
C HIS A 93 -0.54 -18.14 14.64
N PRO A 94 -0.84 -19.03 15.60
CA PRO A 94 -0.23 -20.36 15.66
C PRO A 94 -0.39 -21.19 14.39
N LEU A 95 -1.43 -20.95 13.59
CA LEU A 95 -1.62 -21.66 12.33
C LEU A 95 -0.40 -21.54 11.39
N GLY A 96 0.16 -20.34 11.25
CA GLY A 96 1.39 -20.10 10.50
C GLY A 96 2.63 -20.51 11.30
N PHE A 97 2.77 -20.00 12.52
CA PHE A 97 3.98 -20.13 13.34
C PHE A 97 4.35 -21.58 13.69
N ILE A 98 3.37 -22.45 13.96
CA ILE A 98 3.63 -23.87 14.21
C ILE A 98 4.08 -24.57 12.92
N ALA A 99 3.47 -24.26 11.78
CA ALA A 99 3.83 -24.87 10.51
C ALA A 99 5.26 -24.50 10.09
N SER A 100 5.62 -23.21 10.20
CA SER A 100 6.97 -22.72 9.91
C SER A 100 8.01 -23.31 10.88
N ASP A 101 7.67 -23.41 12.17
CA ASP A 101 8.55 -24.00 13.19
C ASP A 101 8.82 -25.48 12.92
N VAL A 102 7.78 -26.27 12.63
CA VAL A 102 7.93 -27.70 12.26
C VAL A 102 8.82 -27.83 11.04
N PHE A 103 8.62 -27.00 10.02
CA PHE A 103 9.46 -27.01 8.83
C PHE A 103 10.91 -26.63 9.13
N ALA A 104 11.13 -25.57 9.91
CA ALA A 104 12.47 -25.10 10.30
C ALA A 104 13.22 -26.17 11.12
N ARG A 105 12.55 -26.84 12.08
CA ARG A 105 13.11 -27.96 12.86
C ARG A 105 13.50 -29.13 11.97
N TYR A 106 12.61 -29.52 11.05
CA TYR A 106 12.92 -30.60 10.09
C TYR A 106 14.17 -30.28 9.28
N GLN A 107 14.27 -29.04 8.76
CA GLN A 107 15.42 -28.62 7.98
C GLN A 107 16.73 -28.60 8.80
N ARG A 108 16.69 -28.17 10.07
CA ARG A 108 17.86 -28.29 10.97
C ARG A 108 18.27 -29.76 11.21
N MET A 109 17.29 -30.65 11.39
CA MET A 109 17.55 -32.09 11.57
C MET A 109 18.16 -32.72 10.31
N THR A 110 17.99 -32.13 9.13
CA THR A 110 18.63 -32.53 7.87
C THR A 110 20.03 -31.93 7.68
N GLY A 111 20.52 -31.16 8.66
CA GLY A 111 21.88 -30.60 8.66
C GLY A 111 22.00 -29.18 8.09
N ARG A 112 20.89 -28.45 7.89
CA ARG A 112 20.92 -27.08 7.38
C ARG A 112 21.15 -26.05 8.47
N ASN A 113 21.86 -24.96 8.12
CA ASN A 113 21.88 -23.73 8.91
C ASN A 113 20.55 -22.99 8.66
N VAL A 114 19.67 -22.94 9.67
CA VAL A 114 18.32 -22.39 9.52
C VAL A 114 18.17 -21.15 10.37
N LEU A 115 18.01 -19.98 9.71
CA LEU A 115 17.58 -18.75 10.34
C LEU A 115 16.05 -18.74 10.41
N HIS A 116 15.51 -18.77 11.63
CA HIS A 116 14.10 -18.62 11.93
C HIS A 116 13.94 -17.84 13.22
N THR A 117 13.28 -16.70 13.17
CA THR A 117 13.11 -15.80 14.31
C THR A 117 11.75 -15.09 14.26
N MET A 118 11.43 -14.36 15.31
CA MET A 118 10.20 -13.59 15.44
C MET A 118 10.49 -12.23 16.05
N GLY A 119 9.88 -11.18 15.51
CA GLY A 119 9.90 -9.82 16.04
C GLY A 119 8.50 -9.24 16.11
N PHE A 120 8.40 -7.91 16.20
CA PHE A 120 7.14 -7.22 16.40
C PHE A 120 7.05 -5.96 15.56
N ASP A 121 5.95 -5.84 14.81
CA ASP A 121 5.55 -4.59 14.17
C ASP A 121 4.79 -3.75 15.19
N SER A 122 5.47 -2.79 15.83
CA SER A 122 5.03 -2.24 17.12
C SER A 122 4.57 -0.79 17.05
N PHE A 123 4.88 -0.06 15.97
CA PHE A 123 4.31 1.26 15.71
C PHE A 123 2.89 1.16 15.19
N GLY A 124 2.11 2.22 15.28
CA GLY A 124 0.82 2.33 14.64
C GLY A 124 -0.33 2.76 15.55
N LEU A 125 -1.47 2.98 14.93
CA LEU A 125 -2.65 3.59 15.51
C LEU A 125 -3.24 2.88 16.74
N PRO A 126 -3.24 1.53 16.87
CA PRO A 126 -3.89 0.91 18.05
C PRO A 126 -3.24 1.27 19.39
N ALA A 127 -1.91 1.35 19.46
CA ALA A 127 -1.22 1.74 20.69
C ALA A 127 -1.44 3.23 21.01
N GLU A 128 -1.45 4.07 19.98
CA GLU A 128 -1.73 5.51 20.13
C GLU A 128 -3.16 5.77 20.61
N GLN A 129 -4.15 5.12 20.01
CA GLN A 129 -5.54 5.25 20.45
C GLN A 129 -5.74 4.82 21.91
N TYR A 130 -5.06 3.76 22.34
CA TYR A 130 -5.07 3.34 23.75
C TYR A 130 -4.41 4.40 24.63
N ALA A 131 -3.29 4.99 24.20
CA ALA A 131 -2.64 6.08 24.92
C ALA A 131 -3.55 7.31 25.06
N VAL A 132 -4.25 7.70 24.00
CA VAL A 132 -5.24 8.80 24.03
C VAL A 132 -6.35 8.52 25.03
N GLN A 133 -6.84 7.28 25.14
CA GLN A 133 -7.93 6.91 26.05
C GLN A 133 -7.51 6.82 27.51
N THR A 134 -6.26 6.42 27.77
CA THR A 134 -5.79 6.07 29.11
C THR A 134 -4.77 7.04 29.70
N GLY A 135 -4.17 7.91 28.89
CA GLY A 135 -3.03 8.74 29.25
C GLY A 135 -1.72 7.96 29.47
N THR A 136 -1.70 6.66 29.10
CA THR A 136 -0.50 5.81 29.24
C THR A 136 0.38 5.97 28.01
N HIS A 137 1.69 6.16 28.21
CA HIS A 137 2.62 6.27 27.09
C HIS A 137 2.54 5.03 26.18
N PRO A 138 2.47 5.19 24.82
CA PRO A 138 2.32 4.07 23.88
C PRO A 138 3.44 3.02 24.02
N ARG A 139 4.68 3.45 24.32
CA ARG A 139 5.82 2.56 24.55
C ARG A 139 5.56 1.58 25.69
N THR A 140 5.09 2.07 26.84
CA THR A 140 4.81 1.24 28.02
C THR A 140 3.80 0.13 27.70
N THR A 141 2.73 0.50 27.01
CA THR A 141 1.70 -0.47 26.58
C THR A 141 2.26 -1.46 25.55
N THR A 142 3.06 -0.98 24.61
CA THR A 142 3.66 -1.80 23.56
C THR A 142 4.62 -2.82 24.15
N GLU A 143 5.51 -2.41 25.06
CA GLU A 143 6.48 -3.30 25.73
C GLU A 143 5.76 -4.38 26.57
N ALA A 144 4.74 -4.00 27.33
CA ALA A 144 3.93 -4.96 28.08
C ALA A 144 3.22 -5.98 27.16
N ASN A 145 2.75 -5.54 26.02
CA ASN A 145 2.13 -6.41 25.03
C ASN A 145 3.15 -7.35 24.38
N ILE A 146 4.36 -6.88 24.06
CA ILE A 146 5.46 -7.70 23.55
C ILE A 146 5.79 -8.80 24.54
N GLU A 147 5.95 -8.49 25.82
CA GLU A 147 6.22 -9.48 26.87
C GLU A 147 5.11 -10.55 26.94
N ARG A 148 3.86 -10.15 26.83
CA ARG A 148 2.73 -11.09 26.78
C ARG A 148 2.80 -12.00 25.56
N TYR A 149 3.07 -11.47 24.39
CA TYR A 149 3.25 -12.27 23.16
C TYR A 149 4.40 -13.25 23.30
N LEU A 150 5.52 -12.81 23.85
CA LEU A 150 6.67 -13.68 24.11
C LEU A 150 6.36 -14.82 25.06
N ALA A 151 5.59 -14.56 26.12
CA ALA A 151 5.14 -15.61 27.03
C ALA A 151 4.28 -16.66 26.31
N GLN A 152 3.35 -16.22 25.45
CA GLN A 152 2.50 -17.11 24.64
C GLN A 152 3.31 -17.89 23.58
N ILE A 153 4.27 -17.25 22.91
CA ILE A 153 5.18 -17.92 21.95
C ILE A 153 6.01 -18.99 22.63
N ARG A 154 6.53 -18.70 23.84
CA ARG A 154 7.26 -19.69 24.66
C ARG A 154 6.35 -20.84 25.10
N GLN A 155 5.12 -20.58 25.50
CA GLN A 155 4.15 -21.62 25.85
C GLN A 155 3.86 -22.55 24.68
N LEU A 156 3.82 -22.04 23.44
CA LEU A 156 3.70 -22.84 22.22
C LEU A 156 4.99 -23.63 21.91
N GLY A 157 6.10 -23.34 22.56
CA GLY A 157 7.38 -24.06 22.40
C GLY A 157 8.04 -23.81 21.05
N LEU A 158 7.84 -22.66 20.42
CA LEU A 158 8.40 -22.34 19.10
C LEU A 158 9.93 -22.16 19.15
N GLY A 159 10.63 -22.69 18.14
CA GLY A 159 12.08 -22.73 18.07
C GLY A 159 12.70 -21.56 17.30
N HIS A 160 12.60 -20.35 17.86
CA HIS A 160 13.17 -19.15 17.26
C HIS A 160 14.59 -18.85 17.77
N ASP A 161 15.44 -18.24 16.92
CA ASP A 161 16.70 -17.61 17.35
C ASP A 161 16.39 -16.30 18.08
N GLU A 162 16.31 -16.34 19.41
CA GLU A 162 15.91 -15.21 20.23
C GLU A 162 16.89 -14.03 20.19
N ARG A 163 18.15 -14.25 19.77
CA ARG A 163 19.17 -13.19 19.62
C ARG A 163 18.83 -12.22 18.49
N ARG A 164 17.95 -12.63 17.56
CA ARG A 164 17.59 -11.87 16.33
C ARG A 164 16.26 -11.16 16.44
N ARG A 165 15.67 -11.16 17.62
CA ARG A 165 14.40 -10.48 17.86
C ARG A 165 14.58 -8.97 17.77
N VAL A 166 13.65 -8.29 17.07
CA VAL A 166 13.56 -6.84 16.99
C VAL A 166 12.12 -6.40 17.13
N ALA A 167 11.91 -5.17 17.61
CA ALA A 167 10.64 -4.48 17.52
C ALA A 167 10.85 -3.20 16.70
N THR A 168 9.89 -2.84 15.86
CA THR A 168 10.02 -1.62 15.02
C THR A 168 10.13 -0.34 15.85
N THR A 169 9.69 -0.39 17.13
CA THR A 169 9.79 0.71 18.11
C THR A 169 11.13 0.78 18.84
N ASP A 170 12.03 -0.20 18.64
CA ASP A 170 13.38 -0.13 19.21
C ASP A 170 14.15 1.00 18.52
N VAL A 171 14.78 1.88 19.31
CA VAL A 171 15.57 3.02 18.78
C VAL A 171 16.66 2.55 17.82
N GLU A 172 17.33 1.45 18.16
CA GLU A 172 18.36 0.81 17.33
C GLU A 172 17.80 0.18 16.05
N PHE A 173 16.50 -0.07 15.97
CA PHE A 173 15.83 -0.52 14.77
C PHE A 173 15.43 0.68 13.91
N TYR A 174 14.64 1.62 14.42
CA TYR A 174 14.12 2.71 13.58
C TYR A 174 15.17 3.74 13.18
N ARG A 175 16.34 3.82 13.86
CA ARG A 175 17.51 4.52 13.35
C ARG A 175 17.81 4.11 11.91
N TRP A 176 17.72 2.83 11.61
CA TRP A 176 17.99 2.30 10.28
C TRP A 176 16.82 2.48 9.32
N THR A 177 15.58 2.50 9.81
CA THR A 177 14.43 2.94 8.99
C THR A 177 14.65 4.38 8.51
N GLN A 178 15.08 5.27 9.39
CA GLN A 178 15.40 6.66 9.07
C GLN A 178 16.59 6.75 8.09
N TRP A 179 17.61 5.94 8.29
CA TRP A 179 18.74 5.87 7.38
C TRP A 179 18.34 5.41 5.98
N ILE A 180 17.54 4.35 5.87
CA ILE A 180 17.02 3.87 4.56
C ILE A 180 16.16 4.96 3.91
N PHE A 181 15.31 5.63 4.68
CA PHE A 181 14.54 6.77 4.17
C PHE A 181 15.46 7.83 3.56
N LEU A 182 16.56 8.21 4.23
CA LEU A 182 17.54 9.16 3.70
C LEU A 182 18.20 8.66 2.40
N GLN A 183 18.49 7.36 2.29
CA GLN A 183 19.03 6.80 1.04
C GLN A 183 18.04 6.93 -0.11
N ILE A 184 16.75 6.68 0.14
CA ILE A 184 15.68 6.82 -0.86
C ILE A 184 15.44 8.31 -1.19
N TYR A 185 15.44 9.19 -0.19
CA TYR A 185 15.34 10.65 -0.38
C TYR A 185 16.48 11.21 -1.24
N ASN A 186 17.69 10.71 -1.04
CA ASN A 186 18.88 11.09 -1.80
C ASN A 186 19.08 10.24 -3.06
N ALA A 187 18.00 9.69 -3.61
CA ALA A 187 17.98 8.92 -4.85
C ALA A 187 16.93 9.43 -5.83
N TRP A 188 17.20 9.20 -7.11
CA TRP A 188 16.29 9.45 -8.22
C TRP A 188 16.25 8.24 -9.15
N TYR A 189 15.18 8.05 -9.91
CA TYR A 189 15.09 6.94 -10.88
C TYR A 189 15.57 7.41 -12.24
N ASP A 190 16.58 6.74 -12.78
CA ASP A 190 17.09 6.97 -14.14
C ASP A 190 16.40 6.02 -15.11
N ASP A 191 15.42 6.54 -15.86
CA ASP A 191 14.63 5.77 -16.83
C ASP A 191 15.52 5.15 -17.94
N ALA A 192 16.61 5.83 -18.31
CA ALA A 192 17.52 5.34 -19.34
C ALA A 192 18.32 4.12 -18.86
N GLN A 193 18.61 4.03 -17.55
CA GLN A 193 19.31 2.90 -16.95
C GLN A 193 18.36 1.91 -16.26
N GLY A 194 17.09 2.26 -16.09
CA GLY A 194 16.07 1.44 -15.44
C GLY A 194 16.35 1.15 -13.95
N LYS A 195 16.98 2.09 -13.23
CA LYS A 195 17.38 1.91 -11.82
C LYS A 195 17.48 3.23 -11.06
N ALA A 196 17.46 3.13 -9.73
CA ALA A 196 17.79 4.26 -8.88
C ALA A 196 19.28 4.61 -8.93
N ARG A 197 19.56 5.91 -8.86
CA ARG A 197 20.91 6.50 -8.76
C ARG A 197 20.91 7.58 -7.69
N ARG A 198 22.09 7.94 -7.22
CA ARG A 198 22.24 9.00 -6.18
C ARG A 198 21.96 10.38 -6.77
N ILE A 199 21.30 11.25 -6.01
CA ILE A 199 21.02 12.65 -6.41
C ILE A 199 22.28 13.42 -6.79
N GLY A 200 23.42 13.17 -6.12
CA GLY A 200 24.69 13.80 -6.49
C GLY A 200 25.08 13.58 -7.95
N GLU A 201 24.84 12.39 -8.49
CA GLU A 201 25.11 12.09 -9.90
C GLU A 201 24.21 12.90 -10.85
N LEU A 202 22.92 13.12 -10.47
CA LEU A 202 22.00 13.98 -11.22
C LEU A 202 22.47 15.45 -11.21
N VAL A 203 22.92 15.95 -10.05
CA VAL A 203 23.47 17.30 -9.92
C VAL A 203 24.70 17.47 -10.80
N ASP A 204 25.58 16.47 -10.84
CA ASP A 204 26.79 16.46 -11.71
C ASP A 204 26.40 16.46 -13.21
N GLU A 205 25.33 15.71 -13.59
CA GLU A 205 24.83 15.74 -14.97
C GLU A 205 24.34 17.13 -15.39
N PHE A 206 23.58 17.82 -14.52
CA PHE A 206 23.14 19.21 -14.77
C PHE A 206 24.32 20.19 -14.79
N ALA A 207 25.24 20.08 -13.81
CA ALA A 207 26.37 20.98 -13.69
C ALA A 207 27.34 20.87 -14.86
N SER A 208 27.55 19.67 -15.41
CA SER A 208 28.38 19.42 -16.59
C SER A 208 27.69 19.69 -17.92
N GLY A 209 26.37 19.93 -17.94
CA GLY A 209 25.58 20.08 -19.14
C GLY A 209 25.27 18.77 -19.88
N ALA A 210 25.54 17.61 -19.25
CA ALA A 210 25.17 16.31 -19.78
C ALA A 210 23.63 16.12 -19.79
N ARG A 211 22.94 16.80 -18.88
CA ARG A 211 21.48 16.93 -18.81
C ARG A 211 21.09 18.40 -18.93
N SER A 212 20.12 18.72 -19.75
CA SER A 212 19.57 20.06 -19.92
C SER A 212 18.33 20.25 -19.07
N LEU A 213 18.08 21.49 -18.63
CA LEU A 213 16.81 21.88 -18.04
C LEU A 213 15.73 21.97 -19.15
N GLU A 214 14.48 21.67 -18.80
CA GLU A 214 13.34 21.71 -19.76
C GLU A 214 13.10 23.11 -20.32
N ASP A 215 13.34 24.14 -19.50
CA ASP A 215 13.19 25.55 -19.88
C ASP A 215 14.40 26.13 -20.65
N GLY A 216 15.45 25.33 -20.84
CA GLY A 216 16.67 25.68 -21.59
C GLY A 216 17.62 26.61 -20.84
N ARG A 217 17.39 26.98 -19.56
CA ARG A 217 18.32 27.73 -18.73
C ARG A 217 19.57 26.90 -18.40
N ALA A 218 20.67 27.55 -18.10
CA ALA A 218 21.85 26.85 -17.59
C ALA A 218 21.70 26.58 -16.08
N TRP A 219 22.14 25.40 -15.63
CA TRP A 219 22.12 25.04 -14.20
C TRP A 219 22.81 26.06 -13.29
N ALA A 220 23.88 26.68 -13.79
CA ALA A 220 24.62 27.71 -13.06
C ALA A 220 23.82 28.98 -12.78
N ASP A 221 22.80 29.26 -13.61
CA ASP A 221 21.98 30.48 -13.53
C ASP A 221 20.83 30.34 -12.51
N LEU A 222 20.57 29.14 -12.02
CA LEU A 222 19.53 28.87 -11.03
C LEU A 222 19.97 29.30 -9.63
N THR A 223 19.04 29.88 -8.88
CA THR A 223 19.18 30.10 -7.43
C THR A 223 19.23 28.75 -6.67
N PRO A 224 19.69 28.70 -5.43
CA PRO A 224 19.66 27.48 -4.62
C PRO A 224 18.24 26.88 -4.49
N THR A 225 17.23 27.72 -4.28
CA THR A 225 15.82 27.28 -4.20
C THR A 225 15.34 26.66 -5.50
N GLU A 226 15.58 27.31 -6.66
CA GLU A 226 15.21 26.75 -7.97
C GLU A 226 15.94 25.42 -8.26
N ARG A 227 17.20 25.27 -7.85
CA ARG A 227 17.92 23.99 -7.96
C ARG A 227 17.27 22.90 -7.11
N ASN A 228 16.86 23.22 -5.88
CA ASN A 228 16.15 22.29 -5.02
C ASN A 228 14.82 21.86 -5.64
N GLU A 229 14.04 22.81 -6.18
CA GLU A 229 12.78 22.52 -6.86
C GLU A 229 12.98 21.58 -8.06
N VAL A 230 14.00 21.83 -8.88
CA VAL A 230 14.33 20.93 -10.00
C VAL A 230 14.69 19.54 -9.48
N ILE A 231 15.55 19.42 -8.47
CA ILE A 231 15.98 18.14 -7.90
C ILE A 231 14.81 17.40 -7.27
N ASP A 232 13.93 18.08 -6.55
CA ASP A 232 12.74 17.48 -5.92
C ASP A 232 11.77 16.89 -6.95
N GLY A 233 11.74 17.43 -8.16
CA GLY A 233 11.03 16.85 -9.31
C GLY A 233 11.53 15.44 -9.69
N TYR A 234 12.78 15.11 -9.40
CA TYR A 234 13.40 13.80 -9.69
C TYR A 234 13.46 12.85 -8.49
N ARG A 235 13.46 13.38 -7.25
CA ARG A 235 13.61 12.54 -6.04
C ARG A 235 12.60 11.41 -5.97
N LEU A 236 13.03 10.27 -5.45
CA LEU A 236 12.12 9.16 -5.12
C LEU A 236 11.23 9.47 -3.90
N VAL A 237 11.63 10.41 -3.06
CA VAL A 237 10.82 10.95 -1.95
C VAL A 237 10.69 12.46 -2.15
N TYR A 238 9.48 12.96 -2.18
CA TYR A 238 9.19 14.37 -2.44
C TYR A 238 7.95 14.84 -1.69
N GLN A 239 7.79 16.15 -1.57
CA GLN A 239 6.57 16.74 -1.02
C GLN A 239 5.63 17.17 -2.14
N SER A 240 4.35 16.92 -1.94
CA SER A 240 3.30 17.31 -2.88
C SER A 240 2.07 17.81 -2.13
N ASP A 241 1.42 18.81 -2.69
CA ASP A 241 0.06 19.18 -2.30
C ASP A 241 -0.93 18.20 -2.93
N SER A 242 -1.18 17.13 -2.20
CA SER A 242 -1.91 15.96 -2.69
C SER A 242 -3.32 15.89 -2.14
N LEU A 243 -4.24 15.44 -2.97
CA LEU A 243 -5.61 15.11 -2.54
C LEU A 243 -5.58 13.86 -1.68
N VAL A 244 -5.85 14.02 -0.38
CA VAL A 244 -5.74 12.97 0.63
C VAL A 244 -7.10 12.67 1.28
N ASN A 245 -7.17 11.53 1.96
CA ASN A 245 -8.34 11.13 2.75
C ASN A 245 -8.16 11.68 4.18
N TRP A 246 -8.67 12.87 4.45
CA TRP A 246 -8.63 13.50 5.77
C TRP A 246 -9.75 12.96 6.66
N CYS A 247 -9.39 12.50 7.85
CA CYS A 247 -10.34 12.03 8.86
C CYS A 247 -10.27 12.93 10.12
N PRO A 248 -11.17 13.92 10.25
CA PRO A 248 -11.19 14.82 11.41
C PRO A 248 -11.35 14.09 12.74
N GLY A 249 -12.23 13.08 12.79
CA GLY A 249 -12.48 12.29 13.98
C GLY A 249 -11.29 11.48 14.48
N LEU A 250 -10.31 11.18 13.60
CA LEU A 250 -9.02 10.57 13.96
C LEU A 250 -7.87 11.59 13.99
N GLY A 251 -8.09 12.82 13.49
CA GLY A 251 -7.07 13.86 13.41
C GLY A 251 -5.87 13.49 12.52
N THR A 252 -6.07 12.65 11.51
CA THR A 252 -4.99 12.15 10.64
C THR A 252 -5.48 11.89 9.21
N VAL A 253 -4.52 11.86 8.29
CA VAL A 253 -4.73 11.37 6.91
C VAL A 253 -4.70 9.86 6.89
N LEU A 254 -5.58 9.26 6.10
CA LEU A 254 -5.71 7.82 5.89
C LEU A 254 -5.24 7.43 4.49
N ALA A 255 -4.58 6.29 4.39
CA ALA A 255 -4.35 5.65 3.11
C ALA A 255 -5.67 5.09 2.54
N ASN A 256 -5.72 4.81 1.23
CA ASN A 256 -6.96 4.32 0.60
C ASN A 256 -7.44 2.99 1.20
N GLU A 257 -6.51 2.15 1.63
CA GLU A 257 -6.78 0.87 2.30
C GLU A 257 -7.32 1.00 3.74
N GLU A 258 -7.23 2.20 4.33
CA GLU A 258 -7.76 2.53 5.66
C GLU A 258 -9.17 3.17 5.59
N VAL A 259 -9.73 3.30 4.37
CA VAL A 259 -11.07 3.85 4.12
C VAL A 259 -11.99 2.75 3.61
N THR A 260 -13.14 2.63 4.26
CA THR A 260 -14.17 1.66 3.91
C THR A 260 -14.94 2.07 2.65
N ALA A 261 -15.70 1.14 2.07
CA ALA A 261 -16.48 1.38 0.86
C ALA A 261 -17.51 2.51 0.98
N ASP A 262 -17.99 2.77 2.19
CA ASP A 262 -18.97 3.83 2.50
C ASP A 262 -18.29 5.16 2.90
N GLY A 263 -17.01 5.34 2.58
CA GLY A 263 -16.30 6.61 2.78
C GLY A 263 -15.99 6.92 4.24
N ARG A 264 -15.85 5.89 5.07
CA ARG A 264 -15.55 6.05 6.50
C ARG A 264 -14.21 5.40 6.86
N SER A 265 -13.62 5.79 7.98
CA SER A 265 -12.42 5.14 8.49
C SER A 265 -12.71 3.70 8.91
N ASP A 266 -11.83 2.76 8.60
CA ASP A 266 -11.90 1.36 9.03
C ASP A 266 -11.90 1.22 10.56
N ARG A 267 -11.34 2.21 11.24
CA ARG A 267 -11.31 2.34 12.69
C ARG A 267 -12.09 3.56 13.15
N GLY A 268 -12.96 3.37 14.14
CA GLY A 268 -13.79 4.43 14.70
C GLY A 268 -14.99 4.80 13.84
N ASN A 269 -15.07 4.33 12.60
CA ASN A 269 -16.19 4.57 11.69
C ASN A 269 -16.52 6.05 11.51
N PHE A 270 -15.49 6.92 11.42
CA PHE A 270 -15.66 8.36 11.25
C PHE A 270 -15.77 8.72 9.75
N PRO A 271 -16.45 9.83 9.41
CA PRO A 271 -16.44 10.39 8.05
C PRO A 271 -15.02 10.69 7.59
N VAL A 272 -14.76 10.48 6.31
CA VAL A 272 -13.49 10.78 5.65
C VAL A 272 -13.76 11.75 4.50
N PHE A 273 -12.99 12.84 4.46
CA PHE A 273 -13.14 13.90 3.48
C PHE A 273 -11.94 13.95 2.55
N ARG A 274 -12.18 14.34 1.30
CA ARG A 274 -11.10 14.59 0.33
C ARG A 274 -10.61 16.03 0.49
N LYS A 275 -9.32 16.19 0.82
CA LYS A 275 -8.71 17.51 1.06
C LYS A 275 -7.31 17.57 0.46
N HIS A 276 -6.92 18.73 -0.06
CA HIS A 276 -5.55 19.00 -0.47
C HIS A 276 -4.69 19.33 0.75
N LEU A 277 -3.63 18.53 0.95
CA LEU A 277 -2.65 18.75 2.02
C LEU A 277 -1.24 18.47 1.52
N ARG A 278 -0.27 19.26 1.98
CA ARG A 278 1.15 19.01 1.72
C ARG A 278 1.59 17.76 2.47
N GLN A 279 2.06 16.75 1.72
CA GLN A 279 2.39 15.43 2.23
C GLN A 279 3.70 14.91 1.64
N TRP A 280 4.42 14.05 2.40
CA TRP A 280 5.47 13.24 1.86
C TRP A 280 4.91 12.13 0.98
N MET A 281 5.47 11.99 -0.21
CA MET A 281 5.13 10.95 -1.19
C MET A 281 6.39 10.15 -1.53
N MET A 282 6.23 8.84 -1.75
CA MET A 282 7.27 8.00 -2.34
C MET A 282 6.88 7.59 -3.76
N ARG A 283 7.79 7.82 -4.71
CA ARG A 283 7.60 7.58 -6.15
C ARG A 283 7.73 6.09 -6.51
N ILE A 284 6.89 5.27 -5.89
CA ILE A 284 6.80 3.83 -6.16
C ILE A 284 6.42 3.57 -7.63
N THR A 285 5.72 4.52 -8.26
CA THR A 285 5.32 4.44 -9.66
C THR A 285 6.50 4.34 -10.62
N ALA A 286 7.66 4.92 -10.27
CA ALA A 286 8.89 4.79 -11.05
C ALA A 286 9.37 3.33 -11.20
N TYR A 287 8.94 2.45 -10.29
CA TYR A 287 9.28 1.04 -10.30
C TYR A 287 8.16 0.14 -10.87
N SER A 288 7.09 0.71 -11.42
CA SER A 288 5.91 -0.05 -11.86
C SER A 288 6.23 -1.22 -12.78
N ASP A 289 7.07 -1.02 -13.80
CA ASP A 289 7.46 -2.09 -14.72
C ASP A 289 8.28 -3.17 -14.01
N ARG A 290 9.29 -2.79 -13.24
CA ARG A 290 10.12 -3.76 -12.51
C ARG A 290 9.33 -4.53 -11.44
N LEU A 291 8.37 -3.87 -10.77
CA LEU A 291 7.47 -4.54 -9.83
C LEU A 291 6.56 -5.55 -10.53
N LEU A 292 6.18 -5.31 -11.79
CA LEU A 292 5.38 -6.25 -12.59
C LEU A 292 6.23 -7.38 -13.18
N ASP A 293 7.29 -7.02 -13.86
CA ASP A 293 8.08 -7.96 -14.66
C ASP A 293 8.83 -8.96 -13.78
N ASP A 294 9.35 -8.50 -12.62
CA ASP A 294 10.04 -9.37 -11.66
C ASP A 294 9.09 -10.32 -10.89
N LEU A 295 7.74 -10.18 -10.99
CA LEU A 295 6.81 -11.16 -10.43
C LEU A 295 6.99 -12.56 -11.03
N ASP A 296 7.43 -12.63 -12.27
CA ASP A 296 7.63 -13.91 -12.97
C ASP A 296 8.84 -14.69 -12.42
N LEU A 297 9.75 -14.01 -11.72
CA LEU A 297 10.92 -14.61 -11.06
C LEU A 297 10.58 -15.26 -9.70
N LEU A 298 9.40 -14.96 -9.14
CA LEU A 298 9.00 -15.32 -7.77
C LEU A 298 8.21 -16.63 -7.72
N ASP A 299 8.54 -17.50 -6.76
CA ASP A 299 7.73 -18.69 -6.41
C ASP A 299 6.60 -18.28 -5.45
N TRP A 300 5.67 -17.48 -5.97
CA TRP A 300 4.53 -16.95 -5.22
C TRP A 300 3.21 -17.52 -5.72
N PRO A 301 2.18 -17.65 -4.86
CA PRO A 301 0.84 -18.03 -5.28
C PRO A 301 0.32 -17.10 -6.39
N GLU A 302 -0.21 -17.70 -7.47
CA GLU A 302 -0.67 -16.93 -8.64
C GLU A 302 -1.75 -15.90 -8.27
N LYS A 303 -2.57 -16.20 -7.26
CA LYS A 303 -3.55 -15.25 -6.71
C LYS A 303 -2.88 -13.95 -6.25
N VAL A 304 -1.75 -14.03 -5.54
CA VAL A 304 -1.02 -12.85 -5.04
C VAL A 304 -0.39 -12.08 -6.20
N LYS A 305 0.23 -12.79 -7.16
CA LYS A 305 0.78 -12.16 -8.37
C LYS A 305 -0.30 -11.42 -9.15
N THR A 306 -1.47 -12.04 -9.33
CA THR A 306 -2.62 -11.42 -10.00
C THR A 306 -3.12 -10.18 -9.25
N MET A 307 -3.19 -10.24 -7.91
CA MET A 307 -3.56 -9.06 -7.10
C MET A 307 -2.58 -7.91 -7.32
N GLN A 308 -1.27 -8.16 -7.32
CA GLN A 308 -0.26 -7.12 -7.59
C GLN A 308 -0.35 -6.60 -9.02
N ARG A 309 -0.47 -7.48 -10.03
CA ARG A 309 -0.66 -7.06 -11.43
C ARG A 309 -1.88 -6.16 -11.61
N ASN A 310 -3.00 -6.50 -10.99
CA ASN A 310 -4.23 -5.71 -11.06
C ASN A 310 -4.12 -4.38 -10.32
N TRP A 311 -3.41 -4.37 -9.18
CA TRP A 311 -3.18 -3.16 -8.39
C TRP A 311 -2.28 -2.17 -9.11
N ILE A 312 -1.16 -2.65 -9.66
CA ILE A 312 -0.26 -1.82 -10.47
C ILE A 312 -0.96 -1.40 -11.77
N GLY A 313 -1.69 -2.32 -12.40
CA GLY A 313 -2.64 -2.03 -13.47
C GLY A 313 -2.00 -1.37 -14.68
N ARG A 314 -0.90 -1.97 -15.23
CA ARG A 314 -0.28 -1.51 -16.47
C ARG A 314 -1.24 -1.60 -17.65
N SER A 315 -1.53 -0.47 -18.27
CA SER A 315 -2.42 -0.33 -19.43
C SER A 315 -1.66 0.28 -20.61
N ARG A 316 -1.68 -0.37 -21.75
CA ARG A 316 -1.12 0.16 -22.99
C ARG A 316 -2.23 0.77 -23.83
N GLY A 317 -1.99 1.97 -24.35
CA GLY A 317 -2.97 2.69 -25.12
C GLY A 317 -2.38 3.88 -25.85
N ALA A 318 -3.17 4.90 -26.06
CA ALA A 318 -2.71 6.16 -26.63
C ALA A 318 -3.17 7.34 -25.80
N GLN A 319 -2.33 8.37 -25.71
CA GLN A 319 -2.71 9.71 -25.30
C GLN A 319 -3.13 10.47 -26.53
N VAL A 320 -4.31 11.04 -26.54
CA VAL A 320 -4.94 11.70 -27.70
C VAL A 320 -5.38 13.10 -27.32
N ALA A 321 -5.01 14.08 -28.12
CA ALA A 321 -5.39 15.49 -27.92
C ALA A 321 -6.65 15.84 -28.73
N PHE A 322 -7.67 16.36 -28.03
CA PHE A 322 -8.91 16.84 -28.61
C PHE A 322 -8.95 18.38 -28.55
N PRO A 323 -8.79 19.08 -29.67
CA PRO A 323 -8.86 20.55 -29.71
C PRO A 323 -10.24 21.05 -29.34
N VAL A 324 -10.28 22.18 -28.59
CA VAL A 324 -11.52 22.90 -28.29
C VAL A 324 -11.69 24.08 -29.25
N PRO A 325 -12.71 24.09 -30.11
CA PRO A 325 -12.89 25.14 -31.14
C PRO A 325 -12.96 26.53 -30.55
N GLY A 326 -12.20 27.45 -31.14
CA GLY A 326 -12.19 28.87 -30.74
C GLY A 326 -11.33 29.20 -29.54
N THR A 327 -10.54 28.23 -29.05
CA THR A 327 -9.59 28.38 -27.95
C THR A 327 -8.26 27.72 -28.31
N ASP A 328 -7.22 27.92 -27.46
CA ASP A 328 -5.96 27.22 -27.57
C ASP A 328 -5.94 25.96 -26.67
N HIS A 329 -7.06 25.61 -26.03
CA HIS A 329 -7.14 24.45 -25.13
C HIS A 329 -7.19 23.12 -25.89
N LEU A 330 -6.45 22.15 -25.35
CA LEU A 330 -6.46 20.75 -25.75
C LEU A 330 -6.96 19.91 -24.58
N ILE A 331 -7.96 19.05 -24.81
CA ILE A 331 -8.36 18.04 -23.82
C ILE A 331 -7.56 16.78 -24.14
N GLU A 332 -6.64 16.41 -23.27
CA GLU A 332 -5.86 15.19 -23.40
C GLU A 332 -6.59 14.01 -22.77
N VAL A 333 -6.69 12.91 -23.50
CA VAL A 333 -7.34 11.68 -23.07
C VAL A 333 -6.39 10.52 -23.22
N PHE A 334 -6.27 9.70 -22.18
CA PHE A 334 -5.68 8.37 -22.31
C PHE A 334 -6.76 7.33 -22.58
N THR A 335 -6.57 6.51 -23.61
CA THR A 335 -7.47 5.39 -23.92
C THR A 335 -6.72 4.11 -24.20
N THR A 336 -7.20 2.98 -23.66
CA THR A 336 -6.73 1.62 -24.01
C THR A 336 -7.34 1.10 -25.30
N ARG A 337 -8.34 1.86 -25.83
CA ARG A 337 -9.10 1.52 -27.03
C ARG A 337 -9.02 2.63 -28.08
N PRO A 338 -7.80 3.01 -28.55
CA PRO A 338 -7.67 4.04 -29.59
C PRO A 338 -8.30 3.60 -30.93
N ASP A 339 -8.46 2.28 -31.15
CA ASP A 339 -9.19 1.71 -32.27
C ASP A 339 -10.64 2.21 -32.39
N THR A 340 -11.27 2.60 -31.27
CA THR A 340 -12.66 3.05 -31.23
C THR A 340 -12.84 4.57 -31.36
N LEU A 341 -11.80 5.35 -31.62
CA LEU A 341 -11.84 6.82 -31.71
C LEU A 341 -12.92 7.37 -32.64
N CYS A 342 -13.20 6.67 -33.76
CA CYS A 342 -14.26 7.07 -34.69
C CYS A 342 -15.67 6.96 -34.10
N GLY A 343 -15.85 6.18 -33.03
CA GLY A 343 -17.11 5.99 -32.30
C GLY A 343 -17.25 6.90 -31.08
N ALA A 344 -16.28 7.79 -30.80
CA ALA A 344 -16.37 8.75 -29.71
C ALA A 344 -17.40 9.83 -30.02
N THR A 345 -18.47 9.87 -29.25
CA THR A 345 -19.64 10.75 -29.52
C THR A 345 -19.83 11.86 -28.47
N TYR A 346 -19.12 11.77 -27.36
CA TYR A 346 -19.04 12.83 -26.35
C TYR A 346 -17.75 12.70 -25.53
N MET A 347 -17.42 13.75 -24.78
CA MET A 347 -16.27 13.85 -23.89
C MET A 347 -16.77 14.00 -22.46
N VAL A 348 -16.07 13.39 -21.49
CA VAL A 348 -16.37 13.60 -20.07
C VAL A 348 -15.11 13.96 -19.31
N LEU A 349 -15.18 15.03 -18.54
CA LEU A 349 -14.16 15.44 -17.59
C LEU A 349 -14.58 15.07 -16.16
N SER A 350 -13.61 14.78 -15.32
CA SER A 350 -13.82 14.78 -13.87
C SER A 350 -14.33 16.17 -13.42
N PRO A 351 -15.24 16.26 -12.45
CA PRO A 351 -15.67 17.56 -11.90
C PRO A 351 -14.53 18.41 -11.35
N GLU A 352 -13.43 17.80 -10.93
CA GLU A 352 -12.23 18.44 -10.39
C GLU A 352 -11.19 18.80 -11.45
N HIS A 353 -11.43 18.48 -12.72
CA HIS A 353 -10.46 18.71 -13.78
C HIS A 353 -10.15 20.21 -13.96
N PRO A 354 -8.87 20.63 -14.07
CA PRO A 354 -8.47 22.05 -14.14
C PRO A 354 -9.14 22.81 -15.28
N LEU A 355 -9.33 22.19 -16.43
CA LEU A 355 -9.95 22.84 -17.60
C LEU A 355 -11.45 23.08 -17.45
N VAL A 356 -12.15 22.56 -16.44
CA VAL A 356 -13.61 22.69 -16.33
C VAL A 356 -14.02 24.16 -16.24
N ASP A 357 -13.28 24.99 -15.51
CA ASP A 357 -13.61 26.39 -15.36
C ASP A 357 -13.41 27.16 -16.68
N ASP A 358 -12.33 26.89 -17.41
CA ASP A 358 -12.02 27.50 -18.69
C ASP A 358 -12.97 27.04 -19.81
N LEU A 359 -13.46 25.79 -19.73
CA LEU A 359 -14.36 25.20 -20.72
C LEU A 359 -15.84 25.40 -20.40
N THR A 360 -16.18 26.04 -19.27
CA THR A 360 -17.57 26.35 -18.94
C THR A 360 -18.03 27.58 -19.69
N ALA A 361 -18.94 27.38 -20.65
CA ALA A 361 -19.43 28.50 -21.48
C ALA A 361 -20.26 29.50 -20.68
N ALA A 362 -20.28 30.77 -21.13
CA ALA A 362 -21.05 31.81 -20.47
C ALA A 362 -22.57 31.62 -20.60
N ALA A 363 -23.03 30.97 -21.67
CA ALA A 363 -24.44 30.70 -21.93
C ALA A 363 -24.61 29.37 -22.66
N TRP A 364 -25.79 28.78 -22.54
CA TRP A 364 -26.14 27.56 -23.28
C TRP A 364 -26.13 27.82 -24.79
N PRO A 365 -25.61 26.88 -25.60
CA PRO A 365 -25.78 26.92 -27.05
C PRO A 365 -27.26 26.87 -27.45
N ASP A 366 -27.60 27.51 -28.59
CA ASP A 366 -28.95 27.44 -29.12
C ASP A 366 -29.39 26.02 -29.39
N GLY A 367 -30.59 25.66 -28.90
CA GLY A 367 -31.16 24.33 -29.09
C GLY A 367 -30.56 23.23 -28.21
N VAL A 368 -29.86 23.56 -27.11
CA VAL A 368 -29.33 22.58 -26.15
C VAL A 368 -30.46 21.68 -25.63
N ASP A 369 -30.19 20.38 -25.55
CA ASP A 369 -31.13 19.43 -24.97
C ASP A 369 -31.31 19.70 -23.47
N SER A 370 -32.55 19.77 -23.00
CA SER A 370 -32.88 20.06 -21.60
C SER A 370 -32.33 19.04 -20.62
N ARG A 371 -32.09 17.79 -21.06
CA ARG A 371 -31.46 16.74 -20.27
C ARG A 371 -30.00 17.05 -19.88
N TRP A 372 -29.33 17.92 -20.66
CA TRP A 372 -27.92 18.26 -20.48
C TRP A 372 -27.69 19.40 -19.49
N THR A 373 -28.73 20.16 -19.17
CA THR A 373 -28.64 21.41 -18.40
C THR A 373 -28.88 21.23 -16.90
N ALA A 374 -29.29 20.05 -16.47
CA ALA A 374 -29.75 19.79 -15.09
C ALA A 374 -30.77 20.81 -14.58
N GLY A 375 -31.53 21.44 -15.49
CA GLY A 375 -32.53 22.49 -15.18
C GLY A 375 -31.94 23.83 -14.80
N ALA A 376 -30.65 24.07 -14.93
CA ALA A 376 -29.99 25.33 -14.62
C ALA A 376 -30.13 26.35 -15.74
N THR A 377 -30.07 27.62 -15.40
CA THR A 377 -30.23 28.74 -16.35
C THR A 377 -28.94 29.02 -17.14
N SER A 378 -27.77 28.62 -16.61
CA SER A 378 -26.47 28.78 -17.27
C SER A 378 -25.58 27.56 -17.05
N PRO A 379 -24.57 27.34 -17.93
CA PRO A 379 -23.55 26.31 -17.70
C PRO A 379 -22.82 26.45 -16.35
N ALA A 380 -22.47 27.70 -16.00
CA ALA A 380 -21.76 27.98 -14.74
C ALA A 380 -22.56 27.58 -13.49
N ASP A 381 -23.86 27.83 -13.46
CA ASP A 381 -24.74 27.43 -12.37
C ASP A 381 -24.85 25.89 -12.28
N ALA A 382 -24.98 25.21 -13.44
CA ALA A 382 -25.05 23.77 -13.52
C ALA A 382 -23.76 23.10 -12.99
N VAL A 383 -22.61 23.56 -13.48
CA VAL A 383 -21.27 23.04 -13.07
C VAL A 383 -21.06 23.27 -11.60
N LYS A 384 -21.35 24.46 -11.07
CA LYS A 384 -21.21 24.78 -9.64
C LYS A 384 -22.08 23.88 -8.76
N ALA A 385 -23.36 23.73 -9.12
CA ALA A 385 -24.29 22.88 -8.37
C ALA A 385 -23.87 21.41 -8.40
N TYR A 386 -23.41 20.93 -9.56
CA TYR A 386 -22.96 19.56 -9.72
C TYR A 386 -21.69 19.26 -8.89
N ARG A 387 -20.67 20.16 -8.97
CA ARG A 387 -19.46 20.03 -8.13
C ARG A 387 -19.80 19.99 -6.64
N ALA A 388 -20.70 20.83 -6.17
CA ALA A 388 -21.12 20.83 -4.75
C ALA A 388 -21.80 19.50 -4.35
N ALA A 389 -22.62 18.92 -5.25
CA ALA A 389 -23.27 17.63 -4.98
C ALA A 389 -22.30 16.43 -4.97
N ILE A 390 -21.20 16.51 -5.72
CA ILE A 390 -20.22 15.42 -5.84
C ILE A 390 -19.11 15.53 -4.78
N ALA A 391 -18.82 16.71 -4.25
CA ALA A 391 -17.73 16.94 -3.30
C ALA A 391 -17.78 16.05 -2.04
N ALA A 392 -18.97 15.60 -1.65
CA ALA A 392 -19.17 14.71 -0.50
C ALA A 392 -19.07 13.21 -0.82
N LYS A 393 -18.94 12.82 -2.10
CA LYS A 393 -18.88 11.42 -2.52
C LYS A 393 -17.43 10.91 -2.58
N SER A 394 -17.18 9.73 -2.04
CA SER A 394 -15.91 9.03 -2.22
C SER A 394 -15.71 8.53 -3.66
N ASP A 395 -14.45 8.27 -4.06
CA ASP A 395 -14.14 7.70 -5.39
C ASP A 395 -14.85 6.35 -5.61
N LEU A 396 -15.00 5.55 -4.54
CA LEU A 396 -15.67 4.26 -4.63
C LEU A 396 -17.18 4.40 -4.83
N GLU A 397 -17.84 5.27 -4.07
CA GLU A 397 -19.27 5.58 -4.27
C GLU A 397 -19.53 6.10 -5.69
N ARG A 398 -18.62 6.91 -6.22
CA ARG A 398 -18.71 7.43 -7.60
C ARG A 398 -18.59 6.31 -8.63
N GLN A 399 -17.69 5.33 -8.40
CA GLN A 399 -17.52 4.16 -9.30
C GLN A 399 -18.67 3.19 -9.24
N GLU A 400 -19.26 2.98 -8.06
CA GLU A 400 -20.36 2.03 -7.84
C GLU A 400 -21.76 2.64 -8.13
N ASN A 401 -21.81 3.96 -8.34
CA ASN A 401 -23.07 4.65 -8.60
C ASN A 401 -23.74 4.14 -9.90
N LYS A 402 -24.92 3.55 -9.74
CA LYS A 402 -25.72 3.05 -10.86
C LYS A 402 -26.51 4.15 -11.56
N GLU A 403 -26.74 5.27 -10.88
CA GLU A 403 -27.43 6.40 -11.47
C GLU A 403 -26.45 7.26 -12.29
N LYS A 404 -26.72 7.40 -13.59
CA LYS A 404 -25.88 8.21 -14.47
C LYS A 404 -26.25 9.68 -14.36
N THR A 405 -25.34 10.45 -13.75
CA THR A 405 -25.48 11.90 -13.57
C THR A 405 -24.34 12.64 -14.25
N GLY A 406 -24.61 13.85 -14.69
CA GLY A 406 -23.62 14.71 -15.32
C GLY A 406 -24.26 16.02 -15.81
N VAL A 407 -23.43 16.99 -16.18
CA VAL A 407 -23.88 18.25 -16.77
C VAL A 407 -22.99 18.63 -17.94
N PHE A 408 -23.58 19.26 -18.96
CA PHE A 408 -22.87 19.77 -20.11
C PHE A 408 -22.17 21.09 -19.75
N THR A 409 -20.93 21.27 -20.19
CA THR A 409 -20.17 22.51 -19.94
C THR A 409 -20.58 23.66 -20.86
N GLY A 410 -21.39 23.40 -21.88
CA GLY A 410 -21.74 24.37 -22.93
C GLY A 410 -20.73 24.39 -24.10
N THR A 411 -19.66 23.59 -24.03
CA THR A 411 -18.54 23.60 -24.98
C THR A 411 -18.42 22.24 -25.69
N TYR A 412 -17.84 22.26 -26.89
CA TYR A 412 -17.56 21.06 -27.69
C TYR A 412 -16.04 20.86 -27.87
N ALA A 413 -15.65 19.63 -28.05
CA ALA A 413 -14.29 19.24 -28.47
C ALA A 413 -14.34 18.66 -29.89
N THR A 414 -13.24 18.75 -30.62
CA THR A 414 -13.14 18.18 -31.98
C THR A 414 -12.46 16.81 -31.91
N ASN A 415 -13.13 15.78 -32.40
CA ASN A 415 -12.54 14.46 -32.56
C ASN A 415 -11.39 14.54 -33.61
N PRO A 416 -10.13 14.23 -33.24
CA PRO A 416 -8.99 14.43 -34.11
C PRO A 416 -8.98 13.54 -35.35
N VAL A 417 -9.74 12.41 -35.36
CA VAL A 417 -9.74 11.44 -36.45
C VAL A 417 -10.75 11.79 -37.55
N ASN A 418 -11.99 12.10 -37.17
CA ASN A 418 -13.08 12.37 -38.13
C ASN A 418 -13.49 13.85 -38.23
N GLY A 419 -13.00 14.74 -37.33
CA GLY A 419 -13.28 16.14 -37.31
C GLY A 419 -14.65 16.52 -36.74
N GLU A 420 -15.41 15.59 -36.20
CA GLU A 420 -16.71 15.83 -35.60
C GLU A 420 -16.59 16.57 -34.28
N GLN A 421 -17.54 17.47 -34.04
CA GLN A 421 -17.65 18.18 -32.76
C GLN A 421 -18.50 17.36 -31.78
N ILE A 422 -17.92 17.00 -30.65
CA ILE A 422 -18.55 16.22 -29.59
C ILE A 422 -18.73 17.05 -28.33
N PRO A 423 -19.89 16.98 -27.64
CA PRO A 423 -20.15 17.78 -26.45
C PRO A 423 -19.28 17.35 -25.26
N VAL A 424 -18.85 18.35 -24.45
CA VAL A 424 -18.01 18.13 -23.26
C VAL A 424 -18.86 18.18 -21.99
N PHE A 425 -18.94 17.08 -21.27
CA PHE A 425 -19.65 16.94 -19.99
C PHE A 425 -18.68 16.90 -18.82
N ILE A 426 -19.18 17.15 -17.61
CA ILE A 426 -18.59 16.67 -16.36
C ILE A 426 -19.51 15.60 -15.77
N ALA A 427 -18.91 14.52 -15.24
CA ALA A 427 -19.68 13.44 -14.61
C ALA A 427 -18.88 12.77 -13.50
N ASP A 428 -19.59 12.21 -12.51
CA ASP A 428 -19.01 11.62 -11.30
C ASP A 428 -18.28 10.29 -11.54
N TYR A 429 -18.56 9.57 -12.62
CA TYR A 429 -17.89 8.32 -12.93
C TYR A 429 -16.46 8.47 -13.53
N VAL A 430 -16.03 9.71 -13.83
CA VAL A 430 -14.68 10.05 -14.25
C VAL A 430 -13.90 10.61 -13.07
N LEU A 431 -12.74 10.04 -12.79
CA LEU A 431 -11.90 10.38 -11.63
C LEU A 431 -10.61 11.08 -12.06
N MET A 432 -10.19 12.14 -11.36
CA MET A 432 -8.90 12.82 -11.60
C MET A 432 -7.69 11.93 -11.41
N GLY A 433 -7.78 10.92 -10.58
CA GLY A 433 -6.65 10.06 -10.27
C GLY A 433 -6.39 8.92 -11.26
N TYR A 434 -7.11 8.85 -12.38
CA TYR A 434 -6.88 7.86 -13.42
C TYR A 434 -6.76 8.51 -14.79
N GLY A 435 -5.66 8.24 -15.49
CA GLY A 435 -5.36 8.87 -16.77
C GLY A 435 -5.17 10.38 -16.62
N THR A 436 -5.81 11.12 -17.49
CA THR A 436 -5.76 12.59 -17.51
C THR A 436 -6.92 13.25 -16.75
N GLY A 437 -7.82 12.50 -16.14
CA GLY A 437 -9.07 13.02 -15.59
C GLY A 437 -10.11 13.39 -16.67
N ALA A 438 -9.88 12.96 -17.90
CA ALA A 438 -10.77 13.11 -19.04
C ALA A 438 -10.91 11.79 -19.79
N ILE A 439 -12.08 11.51 -20.33
CA ILE A 439 -12.33 10.34 -21.18
C ILE A 439 -13.03 10.74 -22.48
N MET A 440 -12.67 10.10 -23.57
CA MET A 440 -13.53 10.00 -24.74
C MET A 440 -14.57 8.90 -24.50
N ALA A 441 -15.82 9.19 -24.69
CA ALA A 441 -16.87 8.22 -24.48
C ALA A 441 -17.28 7.54 -25.78
N VAL A 442 -17.30 6.21 -25.74
CA VAL A 442 -17.65 5.35 -26.90
C VAL A 442 -18.84 4.46 -26.54
N PRO A 443 -20.07 4.99 -26.61
CA PRO A 443 -21.27 4.29 -26.12
C PRO A 443 -21.51 2.91 -26.76
N ALA A 444 -21.14 2.73 -28.00
CA ALA A 444 -21.32 1.44 -28.65
C ALA A 444 -20.46 0.31 -28.09
N HIS A 445 -19.34 0.64 -27.37
CA HIS A 445 -18.32 -0.33 -26.95
C HIS A 445 -17.89 -0.22 -25.49
N ASP A 446 -18.54 0.64 -24.69
CA ASP A 446 -18.41 0.70 -23.22
C ASP A 446 -19.79 0.78 -22.57
N GLY A 447 -20.05 -0.12 -21.62
CA GLY A 447 -21.37 -0.22 -20.99
C GLY A 447 -21.75 1.02 -20.18
N ARG A 448 -20.77 1.68 -19.51
CA ARG A 448 -21.03 2.90 -18.72
C ARG A 448 -21.36 4.06 -19.64
N ASP A 449 -20.64 4.17 -20.75
CA ASP A 449 -20.88 5.19 -21.76
C ASP A 449 -22.22 4.96 -22.47
N TYR A 450 -22.59 3.69 -22.70
CA TYR A 450 -23.89 3.33 -23.28
C TYR A 450 -25.04 3.79 -22.39
N GLU A 451 -24.97 3.49 -21.09
CA GLU A 451 -25.99 3.90 -20.12
C GLU A 451 -26.10 5.43 -20.04
N PHE A 452 -24.96 6.13 -19.99
CA PHE A 452 -24.93 7.60 -19.98
C PHE A 452 -25.53 8.18 -21.26
N ALA A 453 -25.09 7.69 -22.43
CA ALA A 453 -25.61 8.14 -23.71
C ALA A 453 -27.13 7.93 -23.83
N THR A 454 -27.64 6.82 -23.30
CA THR A 454 -29.08 6.53 -23.28
C THR A 454 -29.85 7.54 -22.42
N VAL A 455 -29.35 7.86 -21.22
CA VAL A 455 -29.99 8.84 -20.31
C VAL A 455 -29.98 10.24 -20.92
N PHE A 456 -28.87 10.65 -21.50
CA PHE A 456 -28.69 12.00 -22.05
C PHE A 456 -29.10 12.13 -23.53
N GLY A 457 -29.49 11.02 -24.19
CA GLY A 457 -29.92 11.00 -25.61
C GLY A 457 -28.81 11.36 -26.57
N LEU A 458 -27.59 10.89 -26.28
CA LEU A 458 -26.42 11.09 -27.12
C LEU A 458 -26.31 10.02 -28.21
N PRO A 459 -25.63 10.29 -29.34
CA PRO A 459 -25.47 9.32 -30.42
C PRO A 459 -24.69 8.07 -29.95
N ILE A 460 -25.07 6.91 -30.48
CA ILE A 460 -24.39 5.62 -30.30
C ILE A 460 -23.95 5.14 -31.67
N VAL A 461 -22.63 5.10 -31.93
CA VAL A 461 -22.04 4.77 -33.25
C VAL A 461 -21.23 3.47 -33.12
N GLU A 462 -21.68 2.42 -33.78
CA GLU A 462 -20.97 1.14 -33.84
C GLU A 462 -19.70 1.29 -34.70
N VAL A 463 -18.53 0.92 -34.13
CA VAL A 463 -17.22 0.96 -34.80
C VAL A 463 -16.49 -0.39 -34.74
N ILE A 464 -17.04 -1.37 -34.00
CA ILE A 464 -16.63 -2.78 -34.07
C ILE A 464 -17.85 -3.57 -34.45
N GLY A 465 -17.79 -4.25 -35.59
CA GLY A 465 -18.91 -5.00 -36.11
C GLY A 465 -19.26 -6.18 -35.22
N SER A 466 -20.57 -6.30 -34.88
CA SER A 466 -21.11 -7.41 -34.12
C SER A 466 -22.31 -8.00 -34.84
N GLU A 467 -22.56 -9.32 -34.69
CA GLU A 467 -23.75 -9.97 -35.26
C GLU A 467 -25.05 -9.52 -34.59
N GLN A 468 -24.97 -9.01 -33.34
CA GLN A 468 -26.12 -8.61 -32.53
C GLN A 468 -26.42 -7.10 -32.63
N GLY A 469 -25.46 -6.31 -33.14
CA GLY A 469 -25.56 -4.86 -33.17
C GLY A 469 -25.47 -4.24 -31.77
N VAL A 470 -25.64 -2.91 -31.69
CA VAL A 470 -25.51 -2.11 -30.45
C VAL A 470 -26.83 -1.42 -30.06
N ALA A 471 -27.97 -1.93 -30.51
CA ALA A 471 -29.25 -1.27 -30.29
C ALA A 471 -29.78 -1.35 -28.84
N THR A 472 -29.41 -2.39 -28.08
CA THR A 472 -29.91 -2.64 -26.75
C THR A 472 -28.86 -2.61 -25.63
N GLU A 473 -27.59 -2.79 -26.00
CA GLU A 473 -26.44 -2.77 -25.07
C GLU A 473 -25.15 -2.53 -25.85
N ALA A 474 -24.10 -2.13 -25.11
CA ALA A 474 -22.76 -1.97 -25.69
C ALA A 474 -22.16 -3.34 -26.08
N PHE A 475 -21.54 -3.41 -27.25
CA PHE A 475 -20.75 -4.56 -27.66
C PHE A 475 -19.28 -4.39 -27.20
N THR A 476 -18.86 -5.14 -26.19
CA THR A 476 -17.51 -5.07 -25.62
C THR A 476 -16.55 -6.16 -26.14
N GLY A 477 -17.00 -6.96 -27.09
CA GLY A 477 -16.22 -8.04 -27.70
C GLY A 477 -15.28 -7.55 -28.81
N ASP A 478 -14.61 -8.52 -29.45
CA ASP A 478 -13.77 -8.32 -30.62
C ASP A 478 -14.52 -8.57 -31.91
N GLY A 479 -14.19 -7.80 -32.95
CA GLY A 479 -14.76 -7.92 -34.28
C GLY A 479 -13.99 -7.06 -35.29
N PRO A 480 -14.32 -7.14 -36.58
CA PRO A 480 -13.72 -6.24 -37.55
C PRO A 480 -14.19 -4.82 -37.35
N LEU A 481 -13.29 -3.85 -37.57
CA LEU A 481 -13.64 -2.43 -37.51
C LEU A 481 -14.64 -2.08 -38.62
N VAL A 482 -15.64 -1.26 -38.28
CA VAL A 482 -16.64 -0.71 -39.22
C VAL A 482 -16.85 0.79 -38.93
N ASN A 483 -17.33 1.56 -39.86
CA ASN A 483 -17.56 3.01 -39.71
C ASN A 483 -16.30 3.78 -39.18
N SER A 484 -15.13 3.25 -39.42
CA SER A 484 -13.84 3.72 -38.88
C SER A 484 -12.84 4.16 -39.98
N SER A 485 -13.34 4.46 -41.17
CA SER A 485 -12.56 5.00 -42.30
C SER A 485 -11.35 4.08 -42.67
N PHE A 486 -10.12 4.53 -42.51
CA PHE A 486 -8.91 3.80 -42.86
C PHE A 486 -8.63 2.58 -41.95
N LEU A 487 -9.44 2.37 -40.91
CA LEU A 487 -9.36 1.19 -40.04
C LEU A 487 -10.39 0.12 -40.44
N ASP A 488 -11.35 0.39 -41.32
CA ASP A 488 -12.42 -0.55 -41.66
C ASP A 488 -11.86 -1.89 -42.13
N GLY A 489 -12.43 -2.96 -41.55
CA GLY A 489 -12.07 -4.33 -41.87
C GLY A 489 -10.85 -4.86 -41.10
N LEU A 490 -10.10 -4.04 -40.39
CA LEU A 490 -8.99 -4.47 -39.53
C LEU A 490 -9.49 -5.21 -38.30
N ALA A 491 -8.68 -6.15 -37.80
CA ALA A 491 -8.84 -6.71 -36.48
C ALA A 491 -8.46 -5.65 -35.40
N VAL A 492 -8.99 -5.77 -34.18
CA VAL A 492 -8.80 -4.78 -33.08
C VAL A 492 -7.33 -4.47 -32.82
N ASP A 493 -6.46 -5.48 -32.73
CA ASP A 493 -5.03 -5.24 -32.42
C ASP A 493 -4.29 -4.54 -33.57
N ASP A 494 -4.60 -4.91 -34.83
CA ASP A 494 -4.03 -4.25 -36.01
C ASP A 494 -4.54 -2.79 -36.10
N ALA A 495 -5.81 -2.57 -35.78
CA ALA A 495 -6.40 -1.23 -35.74
C ALA A 495 -5.76 -0.35 -34.67
N LYS A 496 -5.51 -0.89 -33.46
CA LYS A 496 -4.77 -0.17 -32.40
C LYS A 496 -3.38 0.25 -32.86
N ALA A 497 -2.61 -0.67 -33.42
CA ALA A 497 -1.29 -0.35 -33.93
C ALA A 497 -1.34 0.73 -35.02
N ARG A 498 -2.28 0.59 -35.97
CA ARG A 498 -2.44 1.52 -37.11
C ARG A 498 -2.88 2.91 -36.68
N ILE A 499 -3.83 3.02 -35.73
CA ILE A 499 -4.31 4.34 -35.26
C ILE A 499 -3.24 5.05 -34.43
N ILE A 500 -2.49 4.32 -33.59
CA ILE A 500 -1.39 4.92 -32.81
C ILE A 500 -0.35 5.52 -33.76
N SER A 501 0.11 4.76 -34.76
CA SER A 501 1.06 5.27 -35.75
C SER A 501 0.51 6.51 -36.48
N TRP A 502 -0.78 6.51 -36.85
CA TRP A 502 -1.41 7.64 -37.50
C TRP A 502 -1.48 8.88 -36.60
N LEU A 503 -1.82 8.70 -35.31
CA LEU A 503 -1.85 9.79 -34.33
C LEU A 503 -0.48 10.44 -34.17
N GLU A 504 0.58 9.63 -34.11
CA GLU A 504 1.98 10.09 -34.02
C GLU A 504 2.40 10.83 -35.29
N GLU A 505 2.11 10.29 -36.48
CA GLU A 505 2.39 10.91 -37.76
C GLU A 505 1.71 12.27 -37.93
N GLN A 506 0.50 12.42 -37.35
CA GLN A 506 -0.28 13.66 -37.43
C GLN A 506 0.00 14.64 -36.27
N GLY A 507 0.82 14.26 -35.29
CA GLY A 507 1.05 15.08 -34.08
C GLY A 507 -0.20 15.28 -33.22
N LYS A 508 -1.15 14.31 -33.24
CA LYS A 508 -2.43 14.36 -32.54
C LYS A 508 -2.51 13.45 -31.32
N GLY A 509 -1.46 12.67 -31.07
CA GLY A 509 -1.36 11.77 -29.94
C GLY A 509 -0.12 10.90 -30.02
N THR A 510 0.12 10.10 -28.97
CA THR A 510 1.27 9.20 -28.85
C THR A 510 0.86 7.89 -28.21
N GLY A 511 1.54 6.79 -28.61
CA GLY A 511 1.44 5.53 -27.90
C GLY A 511 1.99 5.66 -26.48
N THR A 512 1.24 5.22 -25.48
CA THR A 512 1.57 5.48 -24.06
C THR A 512 1.21 4.29 -23.18
N VAL A 513 2.00 4.11 -22.12
CA VAL A 513 1.72 3.16 -21.03
C VAL A 513 1.31 3.95 -19.82
N GLN A 514 0.20 3.57 -19.22
CA GLN A 514 -0.33 4.15 -17.98
C GLN A 514 -0.45 3.09 -16.89
N TYR A 515 -0.39 3.51 -15.63
CA TYR A 515 -0.52 2.65 -14.46
C TYR A 515 -1.65 3.14 -13.56
N LYS A 516 -2.36 2.19 -12.91
CA LYS A 516 -3.32 2.52 -11.86
C LYS A 516 -2.61 2.85 -10.55
N LEU A 517 -1.43 2.26 -10.33
CA LEU A 517 -0.60 2.52 -9.17
C LEU A 517 -0.36 4.02 -9.04
N ARG A 518 -0.48 4.52 -7.83
CA ARG A 518 -0.16 5.91 -7.46
C ARG A 518 1.04 5.91 -6.54
N ASP A 519 1.71 7.06 -6.44
CA ASP A 519 2.78 7.24 -5.48
C ASP A 519 2.27 7.02 -4.06
N TRP A 520 3.14 6.46 -3.23
CA TRP A 520 2.79 6.06 -1.89
C TRP A 520 2.75 7.28 -0.96
N LEU A 521 1.58 7.54 -0.37
CA LEU A 521 1.39 8.56 0.67
C LEU A 521 2.15 8.14 1.94
N PHE A 522 3.24 8.83 2.23
CA PHE A 522 4.24 8.37 3.20
C PHE A 522 4.26 9.14 4.52
N ALA A 523 3.43 10.14 4.74
CA ALA A 523 3.33 10.87 6.01
C ALA A 523 2.06 10.52 6.79
N ARG A 524 2.16 10.51 8.13
CA ARG A 524 1.04 10.36 9.04
C ARG A 524 1.09 11.43 10.13
N GLN A 525 -0.04 12.05 10.41
CA GLN A 525 -0.24 13.07 11.45
C GLN A 525 -0.47 12.38 12.79
N ARG A 526 0.56 11.66 13.28
CA ARG A 526 0.52 10.82 14.48
C ARG A 526 1.70 11.10 15.39
N TYR A 527 1.62 10.64 16.64
CA TYR A 527 2.75 10.61 17.56
C TYR A 527 3.54 9.30 17.44
N TRP A 528 2.85 8.13 17.42
CA TRP A 528 3.47 6.82 17.52
C TRP A 528 3.85 6.25 16.15
N GLY A 529 4.99 6.65 15.67
CA GLY A 529 5.60 6.24 14.41
C GLY A 529 7.06 6.68 14.33
N GLU A 530 7.79 6.27 13.31
CA GLU A 530 9.17 6.70 13.09
C GLU A 530 9.21 8.17 12.67
N PRO A 531 9.92 9.06 13.41
CA PRO A 531 10.07 10.47 13.02
C PRO A 531 10.85 10.61 11.70
N PHE A 532 10.50 11.62 10.92
CA PHE A 532 11.27 11.97 9.73
C PHE A 532 12.62 12.59 10.09
N PRO A 533 13.74 12.16 9.50
CA PRO A 533 15.06 12.77 9.67
C PRO A 533 15.21 13.99 8.74
N ILE A 534 14.21 14.89 8.77
CA ILE A 534 14.10 16.10 7.94
C ILE A 534 13.88 17.31 8.84
N VAL A 535 14.50 18.42 8.49
CA VAL A 535 14.27 19.72 9.10
C VAL A 535 13.99 20.77 8.02
N TYR A 536 13.31 21.84 8.39
CA TYR A 536 12.94 22.95 7.51
C TYR A 536 13.65 24.22 7.96
N ASP A 537 14.22 24.94 6.99
CA ASP A 537 14.75 26.28 7.21
C ASP A 537 13.64 27.34 7.35
N ALA A 538 14.05 28.61 7.54
CA ALA A 538 13.11 29.71 7.71
C ALA A 538 12.24 29.98 6.46
N ASP A 539 12.70 29.56 5.29
CA ASP A 539 11.99 29.71 4.00
C ASP A 539 11.09 28.48 3.72
N GLY A 540 11.12 27.46 4.60
CA GLY A 540 10.31 26.23 4.48
C GLY A 540 10.90 25.18 3.54
N ASN A 541 12.18 25.29 3.16
CA ASN A 541 12.87 24.27 2.37
C ASN A 541 13.24 23.09 3.26
N ALA A 542 13.06 21.88 2.74
CA ALA A 542 13.37 20.64 3.43
C ALA A 542 14.88 20.31 3.32
N HIS A 543 15.49 19.98 4.44
CA HIS A 543 16.88 19.55 4.55
C HIS A 543 16.96 18.18 5.22
N ALA A 544 17.65 17.25 4.57
CA ALA A 544 17.98 15.96 5.17
C ALA A 544 19.01 16.12 6.28
N LEU A 545 18.79 15.48 7.42
CA LEU A 545 19.79 15.42 8.46
C LEU A 545 20.98 14.55 8.02
N PRO A 546 22.22 14.91 8.42
CA PRO A 546 23.36 14.02 8.27
C PRO A 546 23.15 12.69 8.98
N GLU A 547 23.63 11.59 8.41
CA GLU A 547 23.50 10.23 8.99
C GLU A 547 24.06 10.15 10.43
N SER A 548 25.05 10.94 10.75
CA SER A 548 25.65 11.03 12.09
C SER A 548 24.72 11.62 13.17
N MET A 549 23.61 12.23 12.76
CA MET A 549 22.57 12.77 13.66
C MET A 549 21.42 11.80 13.89
N LEU A 550 21.46 10.61 13.32
CA LEU A 550 20.49 9.55 13.57
C LEU A 550 20.80 8.78 14.87
N PRO A 551 19.82 8.39 15.64
CA PRO A 551 18.38 8.51 15.39
C PRO A 551 17.79 9.87 15.76
N VAL A 552 16.71 10.27 15.09
CA VAL A 552 15.78 11.28 15.58
C VAL A 552 14.77 10.56 16.47
N GLU A 553 14.88 10.78 17.79
CA GLU A 553 14.01 10.10 18.75
C GLU A 553 12.69 10.87 18.97
N LEU A 554 11.61 10.12 19.31
CA LEU A 554 10.34 10.70 19.69
C LEU A 554 10.47 11.45 21.04
N PRO A 555 9.95 12.69 21.14
CA PRO A 555 9.94 13.42 22.41
C PRO A 555 8.88 12.87 23.35
N GLU A 556 9.05 13.08 24.65
CA GLU A 556 7.95 12.94 25.60
C GLU A 556 6.92 14.06 25.37
N VAL A 557 5.65 13.72 25.38
CA VAL A 557 4.53 14.67 25.30
C VAL A 557 3.51 14.38 26.39
N ASP A 558 2.89 15.43 26.91
CA ASP A 558 1.87 15.29 27.97
C ASP A 558 0.51 14.80 27.44
N ASP A 559 0.27 14.95 26.14
CA ASP A 559 -0.99 14.61 25.48
C ASP A 559 -0.75 14.05 24.09
N TYR A 560 -1.12 12.78 23.91
CA TYR A 560 -0.98 12.03 22.65
C TYR A 560 -2.16 12.24 21.68
N ALA A 561 -3.25 12.88 22.16
CA ALA A 561 -4.41 13.08 21.32
C ALA A 561 -4.06 14.03 20.16
N PRO A 562 -4.44 13.75 18.92
CA PRO A 562 -4.53 14.78 17.91
C PRO A 562 -5.47 15.87 18.44
N VAL A 563 -5.35 17.09 17.94
CA VAL A 563 -6.38 18.09 18.22
C VAL A 563 -7.70 17.47 17.75
N SER A 564 -8.62 17.23 18.68
CA SER A 564 -9.91 16.63 18.36
C SER A 564 -10.74 17.65 17.60
N PHE A 565 -11.09 17.30 16.38
CA PHE A 565 -12.03 18.05 15.56
C PHE A 565 -13.40 17.39 15.66
N ASP A 566 -14.44 18.18 15.41
CA ASP A 566 -15.75 17.61 15.13
C ASP A 566 -15.58 16.61 13.96
N PRO A 567 -16.02 15.35 14.11
CA PRO A 567 -15.89 14.35 13.04
C PRO A 567 -16.48 14.79 11.71
N ASP A 568 -17.45 15.68 11.72
CA ASP A 568 -18.13 16.22 10.53
C ASP A 568 -17.50 17.54 10.00
N ASP A 569 -16.43 18.05 10.64
CA ASP A 569 -15.72 19.27 10.20
C ASP A 569 -14.70 18.97 9.09
N ALA A 570 -15.17 18.98 7.87
CA ALA A 570 -14.35 18.79 6.66
C ALA A 570 -13.26 19.88 6.48
N ASP A 571 -13.45 21.07 7.06
CA ASP A 571 -12.54 22.21 6.89
C ASP A 571 -11.41 22.23 7.92
N SER A 572 -11.47 21.38 8.96
CA SER A 572 -10.40 21.27 9.95
C SER A 572 -9.05 20.92 9.33
N GLU A 573 -7.97 21.43 9.91
CA GLU A 573 -6.61 21.16 9.45
C GLU A 573 -5.86 20.24 10.39
N PRO A 574 -4.99 19.34 9.84
CA PRO A 574 -4.18 18.46 10.67
C PRO A 574 -3.34 19.25 11.67
N SER A 575 -3.39 18.85 12.93
CA SER A 575 -2.47 19.30 13.97
C SER A 575 -1.79 18.07 14.55
N PRO A 576 -0.63 17.65 13.99
CA PRO A 576 0.06 16.47 14.46
C PRO A 576 0.42 16.60 15.95
N PRO A 577 0.29 15.52 16.75
CA PRO A 577 0.62 15.56 18.18
C PRO A 577 2.06 15.99 18.45
N LEU A 578 3.01 15.65 17.58
CA LEU A 578 4.42 16.08 17.71
C LEU A 578 4.60 17.60 17.66
N ALA A 579 3.73 18.33 16.98
CA ALA A 579 3.78 19.79 16.95
C ALA A 579 3.57 20.44 18.34
N LYS A 580 3.02 19.69 19.31
CA LYS A 580 2.87 20.13 20.71
C LYS A 580 4.20 20.14 21.47
N ALA A 581 5.19 19.37 21.04
CA ALA A 581 6.53 19.31 21.64
C ALA A 581 7.41 20.46 21.13
N THR A 582 7.08 21.71 21.49
CA THR A 582 7.70 22.92 20.94
C THR A 582 9.21 22.96 21.05
N ASP A 583 9.76 22.48 22.18
CA ASP A 583 11.21 22.43 22.42
C ASP A 583 11.92 21.41 21.53
N TRP A 584 11.23 20.31 21.17
CA TRP A 584 11.73 19.31 20.22
C TRP A 584 11.59 19.78 18.78
N MET A 585 10.50 20.49 18.47
CA MET A 585 10.25 21.02 17.12
C MET A 585 11.30 21.98 16.63
N THR A 586 11.87 22.79 17.52
CA THR A 586 12.89 23.81 17.17
C THR A 586 14.28 23.30 17.51
N VAL A 587 15.20 23.35 16.55
CA VAL A 587 16.57 22.85 16.72
C VAL A 587 17.57 23.79 16.07
N GLU A 588 18.72 24.02 16.74
CA GLU A 588 19.86 24.73 16.17
C GLU A 588 20.87 23.74 15.61
N LEU A 589 21.15 23.80 14.32
CA LEU A 589 22.04 22.90 13.60
C LEU A 589 22.98 23.67 12.68
N ASP A 590 24.17 23.13 12.45
CA ASP A 590 25.07 23.52 11.37
C ASP A 590 25.00 22.41 10.29
N LEU A 591 24.36 22.69 9.18
CA LEU A 591 24.27 21.80 8.03
C LEU A 591 25.27 22.14 6.91
N GLY A 592 26.26 23.00 7.23
CA GLY A 592 27.34 23.39 6.33
C GLY A 592 27.49 24.91 6.09
N ASP A 593 26.43 25.67 6.45
CA ASP A 593 26.36 27.12 6.26
C ASP A 593 26.41 27.92 7.60
N GLY A 594 26.89 27.27 8.66
CA GLY A 594 26.88 27.79 10.03
C GLY A 594 25.62 27.40 10.80
N VAL A 595 25.65 27.70 12.12
CA VAL A 595 24.51 27.36 13.00
C VAL A 595 23.28 28.20 12.62
N GLN A 596 22.18 27.52 12.30
CA GLN A 596 20.89 28.12 12.00
C GLN A 596 19.78 27.42 12.78
N THR A 597 18.64 28.09 12.93
CA THR A 597 17.46 27.53 13.55
C THR A 597 16.61 26.83 12.50
N TYR A 598 16.29 25.56 12.77
CA TYR A 598 15.45 24.73 11.91
C TYR A 598 14.21 24.26 12.68
N THR A 599 13.17 23.90 11.93
CA THR A 599 11.96 23.25 12.45
C THR A 599 11.94 21.79 12.01
N ARG A 600 11.73 20.84 12.94
CA ARG A 600 11.57 19.42 12.59
C ARG A 600 10.25 19.15 11.88
N ASP A 601 10.18 18.06 11.12
CA ASP A 601 8.91 17.57 10.61
C ASP A 601 8.05 17.04 11.77
N ALA A 602 6.79 17.49 11.85
CA ALA A 602 5.85 17.10 12.89
C ALA A 602 5.09 15.81 12.56
N ASN A 603 5.28 15.25 11.36
CA ASN A 603 4.67 13.99 10.95
C ASN A 603 5.59 12.81 11.27
N VAL A 604 5.03 11.61 11.20
CA VAL A 604 5.79 10.36 11.29
C VAL A 604 5.61 9.53 10.01
N MET A 605 6.53 8.61 9.77
CA MET A 605 6.42 7.64 8.69
C MET A 605 5.26 6.67 8.98
N PRO A 606 4.69 6.03 7.94
CA PRO A 606 3.66 5.01 8.15
C PRO A 606 4.26 3.77 8.80
N GLN A 607 3.48 2.99 9.52
CA GLN A 607 3.85 1.69 10.10
C GLN A 607 4.57 0.77 9.10
N TRP A 608 4.18 0.82 7.82
CA TRP A 608 4.79 0.04 6.75
C TRP A 608 6.27 0.36 6.47
N ALA A 609 6.80 1.48 6.97
CA ALA A 609 8.21 1.84 6.79
C ALA A 609 9.12 0.81 7.48
N GLY A 610 8.92 0.56 8.78
CA GLY A 610 9.68 -0.44 9.53
C GLY A 610 9.48 -1.84 8.99
N SER A 611 8.25 -2.21 8.61
CA SER A 611 7.96 -3.54 8.09
C SER A 611 8.51 -3.78 6.66
N SER A 612 8.93 -2.75 5.93
CA SER A 612 9.43 -2.90 4.56
C SER A 612 10.84 -3.50 4.47
N TRP A 613 11.60 -3.54 5.57
CA TRP A 613 13.00 -3.98 5.54
C TRP A 613 13.43 -4.89 6.72
N TYR A 614 12.54 -5.25 7.64
CA TYR A 614 12.85 -5.96 8.88
C TYR A 614 13.50 -7.33 8.69
N GLN A 615 13.26 -8.01 7.55
CA GLN A 615 13.94 -9.24 7.16
C GLN A 615 15.47 -9.07 7.11
N LEU A 616 15.94 -7.89 6.69
CA LEU A 616 17.36 -7.58 6.67
C LEU A 616 17.90 -7.38 8.09
N ARG A 617 17.14 -6.71 8.97
CA ARG A 617 17.55 -6.53 10.37
C ARG A 617 17.62 -7.83 11.15
N TYR A 618 16.76 -8.80 10.85
CA TYR A 618 16.83 -10.13 11.45
C TYR A 618 18.16 -10.85 11.17
N ILE A 619 18.79 -10.58 10.06
CA ILE A 619 20.08 -11.13 9.70
C ILE A 619 21.17 -10.61 10.65
N ASP A 620 21.13 -9.31 10.99
CA ASP A 620 22.22 -8.66 11.74
C ASP A 620 21.69 -7.61 12.74
N PRO A 621 20.90 -8.03 13.76
CA PRO A 621 20.10 -7.12 14.59
C PRO A 621 20.93 -6.22 15.51
N THR A 622 22.15 -6.62 15.84
CA THR A 622 23.02 -5.92 16.79
C THR A 622 24.14 -5.13 16.12
N ASN A 623 24.16 -5.06 14.79
CA ASN A 623 25.14 -4.28 14.04
C ASN A 623 24.81 -2.78 14.22
N ALA A 624 25.78 -2.04 14.78
CA ALA A 624 25.65 -0.60 15.03
C ALA A 624 26.21 0.25 13.87
N GLU A 625 27.02 -0.34 12.98
CA GLU A 625 27.70 0.35 11.89
C GLU A 625 26.91 0.32 10.58
N GLU A 626 26.17 -0.76 10.36
CA GLU A 626 25.37 -0.99 9.15
C GLU A 626 24.00 -1.59 9.54
N PHE A 627 22.97 -1.32 8.73
CA PHE A 627 21.67 -1.94 8.96
C PHE A 627 21.71 -3.48 8.83
N CYS A 628 22.66 -3.98 8.01
CA CYS A 628 22.99 -5.39 7.83
C CYS A 628 24.34 -5.48 7.12
N ALA A 629 25.29 -6.25 7.64
CA ALA A 629 26.56 -6.50 6.96
C ALA A 629 26.32 -7.19 5.62
N LYS A 630 26.98 -6.70 4.58
CA LYS A 630 26.78 -7.18 3.19
C LYS A 630 27.11 -8.66 3.01
N GLU A 631 28.10 -9.16 3.72
CA GLU A 631 28.48 -10.58 3.72
C GLU A 631 27.38 -11.45 4.33
N ASN A 632 26.72 -10.97 5.39
CA ASN A 632 25.61 -11.65 6.04
C ASN A 632 24.37 -11.65 5.14
N GLU A 633 24.05 -10.52 4.50
CA GLU A 633 22.96 -10.44 3.51
C GLU A 633 23.21 -11.37 2.34
N ALA A 634 24.41 -11.33 1.75
CA ALA A 634 24.78 -12.18 0.61
C ALA A 634 24.70 -13.67 0.94
N TYR A 635 25.06 -14.07 2.16
CA TYR A 635 24.91 -15.45 2.63
C TYR A 635 23.43 -15.84 2.76
N TRP A 636 22.63 -15.03 3.47
CA TRP A 636 21.24 -15.41 3.77
C TRP A 636 20.27 -15.15 2.61
N MET A 637 20.46 -14.07 1.83
CA MET A 637 19.50 -13.63 0.82
C MET A 637 20.05 -13.58 -0.60
N GLY A 638 21.36 -13.67 -0.79
CA GLY A 638 21.97 -13.59 -2.11
C GLY A 638 21.43 -14.62 -3.11
N PRO A 639 21.49 -14.33 -4.43
CA PRO A 639 21.04 -15.24 -5.46
C PRO A 639 21.89 -16.51 -5.51
N ARG A 640 21.25 -17.67 -5.75
CA ARG A 640 21.87 -19.00 -5.84
C ARG A 640 21.48 -19.69 -7.13
N PRO A 641 22.02 -19.25 -8.28
CA PRO A 641 21.60 -19.73 -9.61
C PRO A 641 21.83 -21.23 -9.81
N ALA A 642 22.80 -21.82 -9.10
CA ALA A 642 23.03 -23.28 -9.15
C ALA A 642 21.87 -24.10 -8.54
N LEU A 643 21.09 -23.52 -7.63
CA LEU A 643 19.97 -24.18 -6.97
C LEU A 643 18.59 -23.77 -7.52
N HIS A 644 18.44 -22.52 -7.92
CA HIS A 644 17.14 -21.93 -8.27
C HIS A 644 17.04 -21.50 -9.74
N GLY A 645 18.11 -21.71 -10.54
CA GLY A 645 18.15 -21.30 -11.95
C GLY A 645 18.86 -19.97 -12.18
N PRO A 646 19.22 -19.69 -13.44
CA PRO A 646 20.09 -18.53 -13.81
C PRO A 646 19.47 -17.18 -13.44
N ASP A 647 18.16 -17.10 -13.37
CA ASP A 647 17.42 -15.86 -13.12
C ASP A 647 16.99 -15.71 -11.65
N ASP A 648 17.56 -16.52 -10.74
CA ASP A 648 17.22 -16.43 -9.30
C ASP A 648 17.40 -15.00 -8.77
N PRO A 649 16.33 -14.34 -8.29
CA PRO A 649 16.40 -12.96 -7.82
C PRO A 649 17.09 -12.83 -6.45
N GLY A 650 17.34 -13.94 -5.75
CA GLY A 650 17.70 -13.94 -4.34
C GLY A 650 16.47 -13.74 -3.43
N GLY A 651 16.70 -13.24 -2.23
CA GLY A 651 15.70 -13.07 -1.19
C GLY A 651 15.66 -14.23 -0.19
N LEU A 652 14.94 -14.03 0.92
CA LEU A 652 14.76 -15.09 1.90
C LEU A 652 14.03 -16.31 1.29
N ASP A 653 14.34 -17.50 1.80
CA ASP A 653 13.98 -18.76 1.12
C ASP A 653 12.50 -19.13 1.25
N LEU A 654 11.86 -18.79 2.37
CA LEU A 654 10.43 -19.04 2.59
C LEU A 654 9.81 -17.97 3.49
N TYR A 655 8.88 -17.22 2.94
CA TYR A 655 8.09 -16.21 3.64
C TYR A 655 6.66 -16.70 3.83
N ILE A 656 6.12 -16.58 5.05
CA ILE A 656 4.80 -17.10 5.41
C ILE A 656 3.95 -15.98 5.99
N GLY A 657 2.76 -15.77 5.44
CA GLY A 657 1.87 -14.73 5.95
C GLY A 657 0.54 -14.60 5.22
N GLY A 658 -0.30 -13.70 5.69
CA GLY A 658 -1.65 -13.51 5.20
C GLY A 658 -1.71 -12.91 3.78
N VAL A 659 -2.70 -13.33 3.01
CA VAL A 659 -2.95 -12.83 1.64
C VAL A 659 -3.36 -11.35 1.61
N GLU A 660 -3.86 -10.81 2.71
CA GLU A 660 -4.23 -9.40 2.88
C GLU A 660 -3.07 -8.43 2.66
N HIS A 661 -1.83 -8.90 2.81
CA HIS A 661 -0.63 -8.11 2.60
C HIS A 661 -0.17 -8.04 1.14
N ALA A 662 -0.89 -8.68 0.21
CA ALA A 662 -0.49 -8.80 -1.20
C ALA A 662 -0.18 -7.45 -1.87
N VAL A 663 -1.00 -6.43 -1.66
CA VAL A 663 -0.88 -5.09 -2.27
C VAL A 663 -0.49 -3.99 -1.28
N LEU A 664 -0.16 -4.36 -0.05
CA LEU A 664 0.31 -3.48 1.03
C LEU A 664 1.78 -3.77 1.32
N HIS A 665 2.07 -4.43 2.47
CA HIS A 665 3.41 -4.75 2.92
C HIS A 665 4.28 -5.39 1.83
N LEU A 666 3.80 -6.40 1.10
CA LEU A 666 4.58 -7.08 0.07
C LEU A 666 4.99 -6.15 -1.08
N LEU A 667 4.12 -5.22 -1.46
CA LEU A 667 4.43 -4.27 -2.53
C LEU A 667 5.45 -3.22 -2.08
N TYR A 668 5.26 -2.65 -0.87
CA TYR A 668 6.15 -1.63 -0.31
C TYR A 668 7.53 -2.19 0.01
N SER A 669 7.59 -3.40 0.57
CA SER A 669 8.85 -4.09 0.86
C SER A 669 9.64 -4.39 -0.42
N ARG A 670 8.98 -4.82 -1.51
CA ARG A 670 9.62 -5.01 -2.82
C ARG A 670 10.19 -3.71 -3.38
N PHE A 671 9.45 -2.61 -3.25
CA PHE A 671 9.91 -1.29 -3.71
C PHE A 671 11.17 -0.84 -2.93
N TRP A 672 11.13 -0.84 -1.61
CA TRP A 672 12.29 -0.46 -0.78
C TRP A 672 13.50 -1.32 -1.07
N HIS A 673 13.31 -2.62 -1.16
CA HIS A 673 14.37 -3.57 -1.45
C HIS A 673 15.02 -3.34 -2.82
N LYS A 674 14.22 -3.05 -3.86
CA LYS A 674 14.72 -2.71 -5.20
C LYS A 674 15.56 -1.42 -5.19
N VAL A 675 15.17 -0.41 -4.44
CA VAL A 675 15.99 0.81 -4.28
C VAL A 675 17.32 0.48 -3.60
N LEU A 676 17.30 -0.30 -2.51
CA LEU A 676 18.52 -0.74 -1.83
C LEU A 676 19.43 -1.58 -2.74
N PHE A 677 18.84 -2.43 -3.57
CA PHE A 677 19.58 -3.21 -4.58
C PHE A 677 20.25 -2.30 -5.62
N ASP A 678 19.52 -1.35 -6.18
CA ASP A 678 20.03 -0.42 -7.18
C ASP A 678 21.19 0.45 -6.64
N LEU A 679 21.11 0.85 -5.37
CA LEU A 679 22.14 1.60 -4.68
C LEU A 679 23.32 0.73 -4.18
N GLY A 680 23.23 -0.60 -4.35
CA GLY A 680 24.29 -1.55 -4.06
C GLY A 680 24.42 -1.95 -2.59
N TYR A 681 23.38 -1.74 -1.79
CA TYR A 681 23.37 -2.10 -0.36
C TYR A 681 23.01 -3.57 -0.11
N VAL A 682 22.25 -4.20 -1.00
CA VAL A 682 21.89 -5.61 -0.95
C VAL A 682 22.24 -6.31 -2.26
N THR A 683 22.37 -7.65 -2.23
CA THR A 683 22.74 -8.47 -3.39
C THR A 683 21.53 -9.11 -4.06
N SER A 684 20.41 -9.23 -3.35
CA SER A 684 19.16 -9.79 -3.84
C SER A 684 18.29 -8.72 -4.51
N ARG A 685 17.66 -9.08 -5.67
CA ARG A 685 16.75 -8.15 -6.38
C ARG A 685 15.35 -8.12 -5.79
N GLU A 686 14.98 -9.16 -5.03
CA GLU A 686 13.68 -9.33 -4.38
C GLU A 686 13.86 -9.71 -2.92
N PRO A 687 13.00 -9.25 -2.01
CA PRO A 687 13.13 -9.56 -0.59
C PRO A 687 12.73 -11.01 -0.26
N TYR A 688 11.77 -11.59 -1.01
CA TYR A 688 11.14 -12.87 -0.71
C TYR A 688 11.10 -13.77 -1.94
N ARG A 689 11.94 -14.82 -1.99
CA ARG A 689 12.00 -15.77 -3.11
C ARG A 689 10.69 -16.57 -3.22
N LYS A 690 10.24 -17.13 -2.10
CA LYS A 690 9.03 -17.95 -2.04
C LYS A 690 8.07 -17.42 -1.00
N LEU A 691 6.79 -17.31 -1.38
CA LEU A 691 5.71 -16.95 -0.48
C LEU A 691 4.74 -18.11 -0.29
N PHE A 692 4.37 -18.34 0.96
CA PHE A 692 3.30 -19.27 1.32
C PHE A 692 2.23 -18.55 2.12
N ASN A 693 0.99 -18.56 1.62
CA ASN A 693 -0.14 -18.04 2.37
C ASN A 693 -0.82 -19.19 3.12
N GLN A 694 -0.80 -19.16 4.45
CA GLN A 694 -1.63 -20.01 5.27
C GLN A 694 -3.10 -19.63 5.09
N GLY A 695 -4.02 -20.56 5.28
CA GLY A 695 -5.45 -20.25 5.26
C GLY A 695 -5.85 -19.29 6.39
N MET A 696 -7.11 -18.86 6.39
CA MET A 696 -7.68 -18.07 7.48
C MET A 696 -8.55 -18.97 8.37
N ILE A 697 -8.39 -18.85 9.68
CA ILE A 697 -9.36 -19.39 10.63
C ILE A 697 -10.61 -18.49 10.56
N GLN A 698 -11.76 -19.13 10.43
CA GLN A 698 -13.04 -18.44 10.39
C GLN A 698 -13.83 -18.73 11.67
N ALA A 699 -14.58 -17.73 12.13
CA ALA A 699 -15.44 -17.82 13.29
C ALA A 699 -16.71 -17.00 13.08
N TYR A 700 -17.71 -17.25 13.89
CA TYR A 700 -18.89 -16.38 13.92
C TYR A 700 -18.56 -15.07 14.63
N ALA A 701 -18.94 -13.95 14.03
CA ALA A 701 -18.97 -12.64 14.63
C ALA A 701 -20.42 -12.18 14.81
N TYR A 702 -20.65 -11.24 15.70
CA TYR A 702 -21.98 -10.78 16.03
C TYR A 702 -22.05 -9.26 16.05
N THR A 703 -23.06 -8.69 15.38
CA THR A 703 -23.28 -7.25 15.34
C THR A 703 -24.58 -6.87 16.03
N ASP A 704 -24.56 -5.73 16.74
CA ASP A 704 -25.77 -5.13 17.32
C ASP A 704 -26.64 -4.47 16.22
N SER A 705 -27.79 -3.88 16.61
CA SER A 705 -28.71 -3.23 15.68
C SER A 705 -28.14 -2.03 14.93
N ARG A 706 -26.98 -1.51 15.37
CA ARG A 706 -26.23 -0.40 14.76
C ARG A 706 -25.12 -0.89 13.85
N GLY A 707 -24.93 -2.21 13.72
CA GLY A 707 -23.82 -2.81 12.96
C GLY A 707 -22.49 -2.85 13.71
N ILE A 708 -22.48 -2.59 15.03
CA ILE A 708 -21.26 -2.60 15.85
C ILE A 708 -21.03 -4.03 16.36
N TYR A 709 -19.77 -4.53 16.18
CA TYR A 709 -19.38 -5.85 16.65
C TYR A 709 -19.39 -5.92 18.19
N VAL A 710 -19.98 -7.00 18.73
CA VAL A 710 -20.00 -7.33 20.15
C VAL A 710 -19.11 -8.54 20.44
N PRO A 711 -18.57 -8.71 21.67
CA PRO A 711 -17.74 -9.87 22.01
C PRO A 711 -18.50 -11.18 21.80
N ALA A 712 -17.92 -12.09 21.05
CA ALA A 712 -18.58 -13.35 20.70
C ALA A 712 -18.77 -14.29 21.90
N ASP A 713 -17.90 -14.22 22.89
CA ASP A 713 -17.94 -14.96 24.14
C ASP A 713 -19.06 -14.48 25.11
N GLU A 714 -19.56 -13.24 24.91
CA GLU A 714 -20.68 -12.68 25.70
C GLU A 714 -22.05 -12.94 25.04
N VAL A 715 -22.06 -13.53 23.82
CA VAL A 715 -23.31 -13.81 23.09
C VAL A 715 -23.93 -15.11 23.58
N THR A 716 -25.23 -15.08 23.83
CA THR A 716 -26.02 -16.25 24.21
C THR A 716 -26.99 -16.63 23.12
N GLU A 717 -27.11 -17.94 22.83
CA GLU A 717 -28.13 -18.47 21.92
C GLU A 717 -29.38 -18.89 22.68
N ARG A 718 -30.57 -18.50 22.18
CA ARG A 718 -31.89 -18.93 22.67
C ARG A 718 -32.80 -19.15 21.50
N ASP A 719 -33.36 -20.36 21.40
CA ASP A 719 -34.30 -20.74 20.35
C ASP A 719 -33.84 -20.42 18.91
N GLY A 720 -32.54 -20.54 18.64
CA GLY A 720 -31.93 -20.26 17.32
C GLY A 720 -31.72 -18.78 17.01
N ALA A 721 -31.93 -17.90 18.00
CA ALA A 721 -31.60 -16.48 17.93
C ALA A 721 -30.46 -16.13 18.90
N TYR A 722 -29.66 -15.12 18.55
CA TYR A 722 -28.48 -14.71 19.29
C TYR A 722 -28.73 -13.39 20.02
N PHE A 723 -28.22 -13.27 21.24
CA PHE A 723 -28.43 -12.12 22.11
C PHE A 723 -27.14 -11.71 22.81
N HIS A 724 -26.90 -10.40 22.91
CA HIS A 724 -25.86 -9.78 23.73
C HIS A 724 -26.54 -8.83 24.73
N ASN A 725 -26.28 -9.00 26.02
CA ASN A 725 -26.94 -8.23 27.09
C ASN A 725 -28.47 -8.18 27.01
N GLY A 726 -29.07 -9.25 26.47
CA GLY A 726 -30.53 -9.37 26.31
C GLY A 726 -31.10 -8.75 25.03
N GLU A 727 -30.29 -8.05 24.25
CA GLU A 727 -30.68 -7.48 22.97
C GLU A 727 -30.31 -8.41 21.81
N PRO A 728 -31.14 -8.52 20.75
CA PRO A 728 -30.85 -9.40 19.62
C PRO A 728 -29.66 -8.90 18.82
N VAL A 729 -28.80 -9.84 18.38
CA VAL A 729 -27.64 -9.57 17.54
C VAL A 729 -27.69 -10.43 16.28
N ARG A 730 -27.09 -9.90 15.21
CA ARG A 730 -26.98 -10.62 13.93
C ARG A 730 -25.67 -11.40 13.88
N GLN A 731 -25.77 -12.69 13.51
CA GLN A 731 -24.61 -13.55 13.31
C GLN A 731 -24.06 -13.43 11.88
N GLU A 732 -22.76 -13.34 11.76
CA GLU A 732 -22.00 -13.34 10.50
C GLU A 732 -20.88 -14.39 10.59
N TYR A 733 -20.62 -15.12 9.49
CA TYR A 733 -19.51 -16.07 9.44
C TYR A 733 -18.41 -15.50 8.56
N GLY A 734 -17.20 -15.34 9.12
CA GLY A 734 -16.10 -14.71 8.42
C GLY A 734 -14.76 -14.93 9.08
N LYS A 735 -13.78 -14.10 8.73
CA LYS A 735 -12.42 -14.13 9.30
C LYS A 735 -12.48 -14.00 10.84
N MET A 736 -11.70 -14.81 11.55
CA MET A 736 -11.44 -14.58 12.97
C MET A 736 -10.50 -13.38 13.11
N GLY A 737 -10.89 -12.40 13.92
CA GLY A 737 -10.08 -11.21 14.13
C GLY A 737 -10.55 -10.36 15.32
N LYS A 738 -9.62 -9.60 15.89
CA LYS A 738 -9.86 -8.76 17.08
C LYS A 738 -10.86 -7.63 16.82
N SER A 739 -10.83 -7.06 15.63
CA SER A 739 -11.79 -6.03 15.20
C SER A 739 -13.23 -6.55 15.15
N LEU A 740 -13.39 -7.84 14.83
CA LEU A 740 -14.69 -8.51 14.81
C LEU A 740 -15.09 -9.06 16.18
N LYS A 741 -14.25 -8.89 17.20
CA LYS A 741 -14.47 -9.38 18.57
C LYS A 741 -14.86 -10.85 18.67
N ASN A 742 -14.35 -11.69 17.74
CA ASN A 742 -14.64 -13.13 17.64
C ASN A 742 -13.37 -13.98 17.78
N SER A 743 -12.27 -13.39 18.28
CA SER A 743 -10.99 -14.09 18.44
C SER A 743 -10.96 -14.94 19.70
N VAL A 744 -10.31 -16.11 19.60
CA VAL A 744 -10.03 -17.03 20.72
C VAL A 744 -8.53 -16.96 21.01
N ALA A 745 -8.15 -16.84 22.29
CA ALA A 745 -6.75 -16.85 22.67
C ALA A 745 -6.19 -18.27 22.70
N PRO A 746 -4.88 -18.47 22.43
CA PRO A 746 -4.25 -19.77 22.60
C PRO A 746 -4.38 -20.32 24.02
N ASP A 747 -4.35 -19.43 25.03
CA ASP A 747 -4.50 -19.76 26.45
C ASP A 747 -5.85 -20.43 26.78
N ASP A 748 -6.87 -20.22 25.93
CA ASP A 748 -8.20 -20.84 26.10
C ASP A 748 -8.28 -22.27 25.57
N ILE A 749 -7.26 -22.70 24.83
CA ILE A 749 -7.19 -24.02 24.19
C ILE A 749 -6.12 -24.92 24.82
N CYS A 750 -5.03 -24.34 25.32
CA CYS A 750 -3.91 -25.02 25.99
C CYS A 750 -4.08 -25.11 27.52
#